data_7a6dbe0f4db7537d71dbfb7d5d0ceae8
#
_entry.id   7a6dbe0f4db7537d71dbfb7d5d0ceae8
#
_cell.length_a   1.000
_cell.length_b   1.000
_cell.length_c   1.000
_cell.angle_alpha   90.00
_cell.angle_beta   90.00
_cell.angle_gamma   90.00
#
_symmetry.space_group_name_H-M   'P 1'
#
loop_
_entity.id
_entity.type
_entity.pdbx_description
1 polymer ?
#
loop_
_entity_poly.entity_id
_entity_poly.type
_entity_poly.pdbx_seq_one_letter_code
_entity_poly.pdbx_strand_id
1 'polypeptide(L)'
;MACAAALQVKKLNSGPVTDLAASNSTAKLRLKLTSDPTIRSTPGARRPPYVVIRATVQEITSKGETTRVRSPILVIGSPAWQHVRLGQHVETRGRLSPVDPGSDVAAMLSARASPHALDEPPWWLRAAEHVRAGLRESVAGQPTDVRGLVPALVMGDESALPADLVEDFETTGLTHLSAVSGTNLTLLLAFVLPLARLIGVRARGLTVVGVVMVVVFVVLARPQPSVLRAAAMGLVALAAMTSARGQRRAVRSLSVAVIALLLLDTSLARSAGFALSVLATAGIVLLGPGWRDALAAWLPVRVAEAISCPLAAQLACTPVVAWLSGQVSMVAVAANLFAGPAVGPATIIGFGAAGIALLSADLARLAGWLASWPARWIILIAENGADLPGATNHWPATVLGVAVLTLLCLALVLGLHRILAHPIAMLLAIALLAVLVLRPVGRVGWPPKDWVLVMCDVGQGDGLVLRVGPGSAVVIDTGPDPTPMDRCLRDLGIHHIPVLVLTHFHADHAGGLAGAIHGRRIDEIEVTPYLSPPAEHRRVLDLATTHRIPIRPITFREHRSIGPLTWTTLWPARIPALPGPGSTATSTTEGSPENNASITLLVETAGVRILLTGDLEPESQRAILATHPDLTADVLKVPHHGSAQQDPTFLAATHARLALISAGRDNDYGHPAPRTLDLLTRQGMTVARTDTKGSVAVTTISGHLATTSNGPSP
;
A
#
# COMPACT_ATOMS: atom_id res chain seq x y z
N MET A 1 -21.78 -6.74 26.86
CA MET A 1 -20.91 -6.64 25.67
C MET A 1 -19.58 -5.97 26.04
N ALA A 2 -19.54 -4.74 26.56
CA ALA A 2 -18.31 -4.05 26.96
C ALA A 2 -17.44 -4.88 27.95
N CYS A 3 -18.06 -5.51 28.97
CA CYS A 3 -17.35 -6.37 29.92
C CYS A 3 -16.74 -7.62 29.25
N ALA A 4 -17.44 -8.25 28.31
CA ALA A 4 -16.91 -9.41 27.58
C ALA A 4 -15.73 -9.03 26.67
N ALA A 5 -15.81 -7.89 25.99
CA ALA A 5 -14.71 -7.36 25.19
C ALA A 5 -13.51 -6.98 26.06
N ALA A 6 -13.75 -6.36 27.23
CA ALA A 6 -12.70 -6.04 28.20
C ALA A 6 -12.03 -7.30 28.78
N LEU A 7 -12.81 -8.34 29.08
CA LEU A 7 -12.27 -9.62 29.53
C LEU A 7 -11.44 -10.32 28.44
N GLN A 8 -11.87 -10.23 27.19
CA GLN A 8 -11.12 -10.80 26.07
C GLN A 8 -9.80 -10.05 25.84
N VAL A 9 -9.81 -8.71 25.91
CA VAL A 9 -8.58 -7.88 25.87
C VAL A 9 -7.66 -8.22 27.06
N LYS A 10 -8.20 -8.34 28.26
CA LYS A 10 -7.42 -8.75 29.43
C LYS A 10 -6.79 -10.13 29.24
N LYS A 11 -7.54 -11.08 28.67
CA LYS A 11 -7.06 -12.44 28.38
C LYS A 11 -6.01 -12.46 27.26
N LEU A 12 -6.08 -11.57 26.27
CA LEU A 12 -5.07 -11.38 25.22
C LEU A 12 -3.77 -10.79 25.79
N ASN A 13 -3.90 -9.85 26.73
CA ASN A 13 -2.77 -9.11 27.30
C ASN A 13 -2.22 -9.77 28.59
N SER A 14 -2.66 -10.96 28.94
CA SER A 14 -2.20 -11.70 30.11
C SER A 14 -1.90 -13.16 29.75
N GLY A 15 -0.80 -13.69 30.30
CA GLY A 15 -0.40 -15.07 30.14
C GLY A 15 1.01 -15.28 29.62
N PRO A 16 1.46 -16.54 29.53
CA PRO A 16 2.86 -16.89 29.27
C PRO A 16 3.39 -16.33 27.92
N VAL A 17 2.52 -16.19 26.91
CA VAL A 17 2.93 -15.67 25.61
C VAL A 17 3.25 -14.17 25.68
N THR A 18 2.43 -13.39 26.38
CA THR A 18 2.63 -11.95 26.57
C THR A 18 3.79 -11.64 27.49
N ASP A 19 3.99 -12.47 28.55
CA ASP A 19 5.10 -12.30 29.47
C ASP A 19 6.45 -12.55 28.77
N LEU A 20 6.52 -13.60 27.93
CA LEU A 20 7.70 -13.89 27.14
C LEU A 20 7.92 -12.86 26.01
N ALA A 21 6.85 -12.29 25.45
CA ALA A 21 6.95 -11.22 24.49
C ALA A 21 7.49 -9.93 25.12
N ALA A 22 7.00 -9.55 26.30
CA ALA A 22 7.48 -8.38 27.05
C ALA A 22 8.98 -8.45 27.37
N SER A 23 9.48 -9.66 27.62
CA SER A 23 10.92 -9.92 27.85
C SER A 23 11.72 -10.19 26.57
N ASN A 24 11.09 -10.07 25.37
CA ASN A 24 11.71 -10.37 24.08
C ASN A 24 12.41 -11.75 24.04
N SER A 25 11.81 -12.73 24.67
CA SER A 25 12.40 -14.05 24.88
C SER A 25 12.24 -14.96 23.66
N THR A 26 13.19 -15.89 23.50
CA THR A 26 13.12 -16.95 22.50
C THR A 26 12.45 -18.18 23.10
N ALA A 27 11.47 -18.73 22.39
CA ALA A 27 10.74 -19.92 22.80
C ALA A 27 10.59 -20.91 21.64
N LYS A 28 10.35 -22.18 21.96
CA LYS A 28 9.89 -23.19 21.03
C LYS A 28 8.38 -23.24 21.11
N LEU A 29 7.69 -23.15 19.96
CA LEU A 29 6.25 -23.05 19.89
C LEU A 29 5.67 -24.12 18.97
N ARG A 30 4.53 -24.67 19.40
CA ARG A 30 3.64 -25.44 18.55
C ARG A 30 2.45 -24.57 18.19
N LEU A 31 2.28 -24.34 16.91
CA LEU A 31 1.35 -23.39 16.33
C LEU A 31 0.31 -24.10 15.47
N LYS A 32 -0.94 -23.66 15.53
CA LYS A 32 -1.96 -23.97 14.52
C LYS A 32 -2.11 -22.75 13.62
N LEU A 33 -1.89 -22.92 12.33
CA LEU A 33 -2.01 -21.82 11.37
C LEU A 33 -3.48 -21.46 11.15
N THR A 34 -3.80 -20.17 11.21
CA THR A 34 -5.17 -19.63 11.11
C THR A 34 -5.36 -18.71 9.90
N SER A 35 -4.30 -18.41 9.15
CA SER A 35 -4.37 -17.75 7.84
C SER A 35 -3.46 -18.44 6.83
N ASP A 36 -3.67 -18.17 5.56
CA ASP A 36 -2.71 -18.51 4.52
C ASP A 36 -1.46 -17.61 4.65
N PRO A 37 -0.27 -18.06 4.18
CA PRO A 37 0.95 -17.25 4.16
C PRO A 37 0.80 -16.10 3.17
N THR A 38 1.12 -14.90 3.61
CA THR A 38 1.17 -13.69 2.76
C THR A 38 2.62 -13.25 2.63
N ILE A 39 3.12 -13.21 1.40
CA ILE A 39 4.47 -12.71 1.13
C ILE A 39 4.42 -11.19 1.19
N ARG A 40 5.32 -10.60 1.97
CA ARG A 40 5.53 -9.16 2.03
C ARG A 40 6.96 -8.87 1.59
N SER A 41 7.08 -7.99 0.63
CA SER A 41 8.34 -7.35 0.26
C SER A 41 8.21 -5.87 0.59
N THR A 42 9.15 -5.32 1.32
CA THR A 42 9.21 -3.86 1.48
C THR A 42 9.98 -3.34 0.27
N PRO A 43 9.37 -2.56 -0.62
CA PRO A 43 10.08 -1.95 -1.73
C PRO A 43 11.28 -1.16 -1.20
N GLY A 44 12.44 -1.31 -1.83
CA GLY A 44 13.67 -0.61 -1.41
C GLY A 44 14.40 -1.17 -0.18
N ALA A 45 13.84 -2.13 0.54
CA ALA A 45 14.52 -2.71 1.69
C ALA A 45 15.52 -3.81 1.27
N ARG A 46 16.74 -3.79 1.87
CA ARG A 46 17.75 -4.87 1.74
C ARG A 46 17.30 -6.21 2.36
N ARG A 47 16.14 -6.25 3.03
CA ARG A 47 15.62 -7.46 3.65
C ARG A 47 15.00 -8.36 2.58
N PRO A 48 15.33 -9.66 2.58
CA PRO A 48 14.65 -10.60 1.70
C PRO A 48 13.15 -10.59 1.98
N PRO A 49 12.30 -10.94 1.00
CA PRO A 49 10.88 -11.09 1.21
C PRO A 49 10.62 -11.92 2.46
N TYR A 50 9.67 -11.51 3.28
CA TYR A 50 9.27 -12.22 4.47
C TYR A 50 7.80 -12.64 4.38
N VAL A 51 7.45 -13.66 5.12
CA VAL A 51 6.11 -14.22 5.11
C VAL A 51 5.43 -13.87 6.41
N VAL A 52 4.21 -13.35 6.30
CA VAL A 52 3.34 -13.02 7.44
C VAL A 52 2.21 -14.04 7.51
N ILE A 53 2.01 -14.64 8.69
CA ILE A 53 0.97 -15.64 8.92
C ILE A 53 0.35 -15.41 10.30
N ARG A 54 -0.97 -15.52 10.39
CA ARG A 54 -1.66 -15.60 11.68
C ARG A 54 -1.69 -17.04 12.17
N ALA A 55 -1.38 -17.24 13.46
CA ALA A 55 -1.38 -18.55 14.08
C ALA A 55 -1.91 -18.48 15.50
N THR A 56 -2.37 -19.61 16.02
CA THR A 56 -2.72 -19.78 17.43
C THR A 56 -1.68 -20.67 18.07
N VAL A 57 -1.02 -20.18 19.12
CA VAL A 57 -0.10 -20.97 19.96
C VAL A 57 -0.91 -22.01 20.70
N GLN A 58 -0.49 -23.27 20.64
CA GLN A 58 -1.09 -24.38 21.39
C GLN A 58 -0.19 -24.83 22.55
N GLU A 59 1.09 -24.83 22.30
CA GLU A 59 2.11 -25.18 23.30
C GLU A 59 3.29 -24.21 23.16
N ILE A 60 3.83 -23.79 24.29
CA ILE A 60 5.01 -22.94 24.37
C ILE A 60 6.00 -23.58 25.33
N THR A 61 7.24 -23.77 24.89
CA THR A 61 8.33 -24.29 25.70
C THR A 61 9.40 -23.23 25.87
N SER A 62 9.63 -22.81 27.10
CA SER A 62 10.67 -21.85 27.47
C SER A 62 11.36 -22.32 28.74
N LYS A 63 12.69 -22.21 28.79
CA LYS A 63 13.52 -22.64 29.94
C LYS A 63 13.27 -24.09 30.43
N GLY A 64 12.85 -24.98 29.52
CA GLY A 64 12.55 -26.38 29.83
C GLY A 64 11.12 -26.66 30.29
N GLU A 65 10.31 -25.66 30.59
CA GLU A 65 8.90 -25.80 30.93
C GLU A 65 8.01 -25.68 29.70
N THR A 66 7.08 -26.64 29.54
CA THR A 66 6.09 -26.63 28.46
C THR A 66 4.71 -26.30 29.03
N THR A 67 4.13 -25.22 28.54
CA THR A 67 2.79 -24.75 28.94
C THR A 67 1.84 -24.83 27.75
N ARG A 68 0.66 -25.42 27.98
CA ARG A 68 -0.44 -25.40 27.00
C ARG A 68 -1.19 -24.09 27.11
N VAL A 69 -1.30 -23.40 25.96
CA VAL A 69 -1.94 -22.07 25.86
C VAL A 69 -2.78 -22.00 24.59
N ARG A 70 -3.70 -21.04 24.55
CA ARG A 70 -4.45 -20.73 23.33
C ARG A 70 -4.42 -19.22 23.11
N SER A 71 -3.38 -18.74 22.45
CA SER A 71 -3.17 -17.30 22.21
C SER A 71 -2.92 -17.04 20.73
N PRO A 72 -3.62 -16.10 20.10
CA PRO A 72 -3.36 -15.71 18.73
C PRO A 72 -2.06 -14.91 18.65
N ILE A 73 -1.22 -15.20 17.65
CA ILE A 73 0.03 -14.49 17.38
C ILE A 73 0.16 -14.18 15.88
N LEU A 74 0.98 -13.19 15.57
CA LEU A 74 1.45 -12.91 14.23
C LEU A 74 2.84 -13.49 14.04
N VAL A 75 3.03 -14.33 13.04
CA VAL A 75 4.32 -14.95 12.71
C VAL A 75 4.94 -14.21 11.55
N ILE A 76 6.16 -13.74 11.70
CA ILE A 76 7.01 -13.22 10.63
C ILE A 76 8.10 -14.25 10.39
N GLY A 77 8.04 -14.90 9.23
CA GLY A 77 8.93 -15.99 8.85
C GLY A 77 9.79 -15.71 7.63
N SER A 78 10.81 -16.54 7.43
CA SER A 78 11.60 -16.57 6.20
C SER A 78 10.75 -17.04 4.99
N PRO A 79 11.24 -16.90 3.73
CA PRO A 79 10.51 -17.40 2.54
C PRO A 79 10.14 -18.90 2.61
N ALA A 80 10.83 -19.72 3.42
CA ALA A 80 10.48 -21.12 3.63
C ALA A 80 9.05 -21.31 4.20
N TRP A 81 8.50 -20.30 4.86
CA TRP A 81 7.14 -20.32 5.39
C TRP A 81 6.04 -20.18 4.31
N GLN A 82 6.38 -19.90 3.07
CA GLN A 82 5.41 -19.84 1.97
C GLN A 82 4.76 -21.20 1.65
N HIS A 83 5.39 -22.31 2.05
CA HIS A 83 4.92 -23.66 1.76
C HIS A 83 3.97 -24.25 2.80
N VAL A 84 3.80 -23.58 3.95
CA VAL A 84 2.84 -24.03 4.96
C VAL A 84 1.42 -23.65 4.56
N ARG A 85 0.43 -24.35 5.10
CA ARG A 85 -0.97 -24.19 4.72
C ARG A 85 -1.86 -23.93 5.92
N LEU A 86 -2.97 -23.22 5.69
CA LEU A 86 -4.01 -23.00 6.69
C LEU A 86 -4.43 -24.33 7.34
N GLY A 87 -4.56 -24.34 8.67
CA GLY A 87 -5.02 -25.49 9.44
C GLY A 87 -3.94 -26.49 9.85
N GLN A 88 -2.71 -26.36 9.30
CA GLN A 88 -1.57 -27.18 9.71
C GLN A 88 -1.11 -26.85 11.13
N HIS A 89 -0.59 -27.87 11.81
CA HIS A 89 0.20 -27.67 13.01
C HIS A 89 1.68 -27.64 12.65
N VAL A 90 2.36 -26.63 13.16
CA VAL A 90 3.77 -26.36 12.84
C VAL A 90 4.54 -26.17 14.13
N GLU A 91 5.70 -26.78 14.20
CA GLU A 91 6.66 -26.53 15.25
C GLU A 91 7.76 -25.58 14.75
N THR A 92 8.07 -24.58 15.56
CA THR A 92 9.12 -23.61 15.23
C THR A 92 9.76 -23.03 16.48
N ARG A 93 10.90 -22.38 16.30
CA ARG A 93 11.58 -21.62 17.34
C ARG A 93 11.80 -20.19 16.86
N GLY A 94 11.45 -19.22 17.71
CA GLY A 94 11.62 -17.82 17.37
C GLY A 94 11.57 -16.91 18.57
N ARG A 95 11.84 -15.63 18.32
CA ARG A 95 11.78 -14.56 19.33
C ARG A 95 10.38 -13.97 19.35
N LEU A 96 9.79 -13.93 20.52
CA LEU A 96 8.53 -13.23 20.77
C LEU A 96 8.84 -11.76 21.04
N SER A 97 8.02 -10.87 20.48
CA SER A 97 8.08 -9.42 20.70
C SER A 97 6.68 -8.90 21.03
N PRO A 98 6.56 -7.84 21.85
CA PRO A 98 5.29 -7.23 22.15
C PRO A 98 4.69 -6.61 20.89
N VAL A 99 3.37 -6.46 20.89
CA VAL A 99 2.58 -5.79 19.85
C VAL A 99 1.95 -4.53 20.43
N ASP A 100 1.51 -3.63 19.56
CA ASP A 100 0.87 -2.38 19.97
C ASP A 100 -0.36 -2.62 20.85
N PRO A 101 -0.58 -1.76 21.86
CA PRO A 101 -1.76 -1.82 22.70
C PRO A 101 -3.02 -1.71 21.82
N GLY A 102 -3.81 -2.76 21.84
CA GLY A 102 -5.02 -2.80 21.03
C GLY A 102 -4.99 -3.77 19.87
N SER A 103 -3.89 -4.41 19.59
CA SER A 103 -3.78 -5.49 18.62
C SER A 103 -4.76 -6.63 18.91
N ASP A 104 -5.17 -7.34 17.88
CA ASP A 104 -5.99 -8.55 17.94
C ASP A 104 -5.15 -9.83 18.18
N VAL A 105 -3.84 -9.70 18.29
CA VAL A 105 -2.88 -10.76 18.59
C VAL A 105 -2.13 -10.46 19.92
N ALA A 106 -1.71 -11.51 20.60
CA ALA A 106 -1.04 -11.41 21.89
C ALA A 106 0.46 -11.08 21.77
N ALA A 107 1.09 -11.45 20.67
CA ALA A 107 2.51 -11.24 20.41
C ALA A 107 2.84 -11.38 18.92
N MET A 108 4.01 -10.88 18.54
CA MET A 108 4.64 -11.12 17.26
C MET A 108 5.78 -12.13 17.44
N LEU A 109 5.84 -13.14 16.56
CA LEU A 109 6.90 -14.15 16.53
C LEU A 109 7.81 -13.93 15.34
N SER A 110 9.06 -13.59 15.54
CA SER A 110 10.12 -13.62 14.54
C SER A 110 10.69 -15.02 14.42
N ALA A 111 10.23 -15.80 13.44
CA ALA A 111 10.63 -17.17 13.19
C ALA A 111 11.76 -17.21 12.14
N ARG A 112 13.03 -17.28 12.59
CA ARG A 112 14.19 -17.41 11.71
C ARG A 112 14.37 -18.84 11.18
N ALA A 113 13.93 -19.84 11.93
CA ALA A 113 14.00 -21.24 11.55
C ALA A 113 12.90 -21.58 10.53
N SER A 114 13.20 -22.52 9.63
CA SER A 114 12.19 -23.10 8.75
C SER A 114 11.09 -23.80 9.57
N PRO A 115 9.84 -23.72 9.15
CA PRO A 115 8.73 -24.37 9.84
C PRO A 115 8.86 -25.89 9.70
N HIS A 116 8.64 -26.61 10.80
CA HIS A 116 8.51 -28.06 10.79
C HIS A 116 7.02 -28.42 10.86
N ALA A 117 6.44 -28.84 9.75
CA ALA A 117 5.04 -29.27 9.70
C ALA A 117 4.89 -30.60 10.46
N LEU A 118 3.92 -30.66 11.37
CA LEU A 118 3.64 -31.84 12.19
C LEU A 118 2.54 -32.73 11.59
N ASP A 119 1.68 -32.14 10.78
CA ASP A 119 0.55 -32.83 10.12
C ASP A 119 0.19 -32.20 8.80
N GLU A 120 -0.72 -32.83 8.07
CA GLU A 120 -1.36 -32.25 6.90
C GLU A 120 -2.63 -31.50 7.29
N PRO A 121 -3.05 -30.49 6.47
CA PRO A 121 -4.34 -29.83 6.69
C PRO A 121 -5.50 -30.84 6.60
N PRO A 122 -6.61 -30.60 7.31
CA PRO A 122 -7.83 -31.41 7.15
C PRO A 122 -8.25 -31.56 5.68
N TRP A 123 -8.84 -32.71 5.34
CA TRP A 123 -9.19 -33.06 3.94
C TRP A 123 -10.04 -31.97 3.24
N TRP A 124 -10.94 -31.34 3.95
CA TRP A 124 -11.84 -30.31 3.41
C TRP A 124 -11.07 -28.98 3.09
N LEU A 125 -10.00 -28.66 3.82
CA LEU A 125 -9.12 -27.54 3.49
C LEU A 125 -8.23 -27.88 2.28
N ARG A 126 -7.80 -29.13 2.17
CA ARG A 126 -7.06 -29.62 1.00
C ARG A 126 -7.92 -29.59 -0.26
N ALA A 127 -9.19 -30.01 -0.15
CA ALA A 127 -10.14 -29.93 -1.26
C ALA A 127 -10.39 -28.47 -1.68
N ALA A 128 -10.59 -27.57 -0.72
CA ALA A 128 -10.72 -26.13 -1.01
C ALA A 128 -9.47 -25.57 -1.69
N GLU A 129 -8.27 -25.95 -1.24
CA GLU A 129 -7.04 -25.49 -1.86
C GLU A 129 -6.87 -26.02 -3.29
N HIS A 130 -7.31 -27.24 -3.56
CA HIS A 130 -7.32 -27.78 -4.92
C HIS A 130 -8.20 -26.94 -5.86
N VAL A 131 -9.38 -26.52 -5.41
CA VAL A 131 -10.28 -25.65 -6.18
C VAL A 131 -9.64 -24.27 -6.39
N ARG A 132 -9.01 -23.68 -5.35
CA ARG A 132 -8.31 -22.39 -5.42
C ARG A 132 -7.13 -22.44 -6.39
N ALA A 133 -6.35 -23.52 -6.33
CA ALA A 133 -5.23 -23.75 -7.24
C ALA A 133 -5.71 -23.87 -8.69
N GLY A 134 -6.83 -24.57 -8.93
CA GLY A 134 -7.44 -24.67 -10.25
C GLY A 134 -7.88 -23.31 -10.80
N LEU A 135 -8.42 -22.42 -9.95
CA LEU A 135 -8.74 -21.06 -10.37
C LEU A 135 -7.48 -20.26 -10.73
N ARG A 136 -6.42 -20.31 -9.90
CA ARG A 136 -5.15 -19.62 -10.20
C ARG A 136 -4.55 -20.12 -11.52
N GLU A 137 -4.55 -21.43 -11.74
CA GLU A 137 -4.06 -22.03 -12.98
C GLU A 137 -4.90 -21.61 -14.20
N SER A 138 -6.22 -21.46 -14.05
CA SER A 138 -7.10 -21.02 -15.14
C SER A 138 -6.77 -19.63 -15.69
N VAL A 139 -6.14 -18.77 -14.90
CA VAL A 139 -5.71 -17.41 -15.28
C VAL A 139 -4.20 -17.26 -15.40
N ALA A 140 -3.40 -18.33 -15.28
CA ALA A 140 -1.95 -18.26 -15.26
C ALA A 140 -1.33 -17.64 -16.52
N GLY A 141 -1.99 -17.78 -17.68
CA GLY A 141 -1.57 -17.17 -18.96
C GLY A 141 -1.98 -15.70 -19.13
N GLN A 142 -2.61 -15.05 -18.12
CA GLN A 142 -3.06 -13.68 -18.19
C GLN A 142 -1.99 -12.71 -17.61
N PRO A 143 -2.10 -11.37 -17.87
CA PRO A 143 -1.26 -10.36 -17.23
C PRO A 143 -1.29 -10.46 -15.70
N THR A 144 -0.25 -9.94 -15.05
CA THR A 144 -0.03 -10.07 -13.60
C THR A 144 -1.22 -9.55 -12.78
N ASP A 145 -1.80 -8.41 -13.18
CA ASP A 145 -2.92 -7.76 -12.49
C ASP A 145 -4.18 -8.62 -12.54
N VAL A 146 -4.47 -9.23 -13.68
CA VAL A 146 -5.60 -10.14 -13.86
C VAL A 146 -5.40 -11.43 -13.07
N ARG A 147 -4.16 -11.98 -13.06
CA ARG A 147 -3.81 -13.16 -12.27
C ARG A 147 -4.00 -12.94 -10.78
N GLY A 148 -3.76 -11.71 -10.30
CA GLY A 148 -4.01 -11.32 -8.92
C GLY A 148 -5.50 -11.05 -8.66
N LEU A 149 -6.16 -10.27 -9.52
CA LEU A 149 -7.50 -9.77 -9.28
C LEU A 149 -8.59 -10.86 -9.37
N VAL A 150 -8.55 -11.76 -10.35
CA VAL A 150 -9.61 -12.77 -10.52
C VAL A 150 -9.73 -13.71 -9.31
N PRO A 151 -8.64 -14.31 -8.77
CA PRO A 151 -8.71 -15.11 -7.55
C PRO A 151 -9.13 -14.28 -6.32
N ALA A 152 -8.72 -13.02 -6.22
CA ALA A 152 -9.13 -12.11 -5.14
C ALA A 152 -10.63 -11.84 -5.17
N LEU A 153 -11.18 -11.44 -6.33
CA LEU A 153 -12.61 -11.21 -6.53
C LEU A 153 -13.47 -12.44 -6.24
N VAL A 154 -13.04 -13.63 -6.65
CA VAL A 154 -13.87 -14.86 -6.59
C VAL A 154 -13.79 -15.50 -5.21
N MET A 155 -12.59 -15.67 -4.66
CA MET A 155 -12.32 -16.47 -3.46
C MET A 155 -11.53 -15.72 -2.38
N GLY A 156 -11.28 -14.41 -2.54
CA GLY A 156 -10.48 -13.63 -1.59
C GLY A 156 -9.02 -14.06 -1.52
N ASP A 157 -8.48 -14.54 -2.61
CA ASP A 157 -7.09 -14.94 -2.68
C ASP A 157 -6.23 -13.77 -3.18
N GLU A 158 -5.79 -12.93 -2.25
CA GLU A 158 -4.98 -11.75 -2.51
C GLU A 158 -3.47 -12.07 -2.64
N SER A 159 -3.08 -13.35 -2.61
CA SER A 159 -1.67 -13.75 -2.55
C SER A 159 -0.82 -13.30 -3.74
N ALA A 160 -1.45 -13.10 -4.90
CA ALA A 160 -0.81 -12.67 -6.14
C ALA A 160 -1.24 -11.26 -6.59
N LEU A 161 -1.93 -10.49 -5.72
CA LEU A 161 -2.39 -9.14 -6.07
C LEU A 161 -1.19 -8.16 -6.02
N PRO A 162 -0.88 -7.45 -7.12
CA PRO A 162 0.21 -6.48 -7.16
C PRO A 162 -0.03 -5.31 -6.20
N ALA A 163 1.04 -4.77 -5.63
CA ALA A 163 0.95 -3.70 -4.63
C ALA A 163 0.46 -2.38 -5.22
N ASP A 164 0.86 -2.06 -6.44
CA ASP A 164 0.40 -0.92 -7.23
C ASP A 164 -1.11 -0.96 -7.47
N LEU A 165 -1.64 -2.12 -7.87
CA LEU A 165 -3.08 -2.29 -8.04
C LEU A 165 -3.85 -2.17 -6.70
N VAL A 166 -3.25 -2.59 -5.59
CA VAL A 166 -3.85 -2.37 -4.25
C VAL A 166 -3.93 -0.89 -3.93
N GLU A 167 -2.88 -0.10 -4.22
CA GLU A 167 -2.86 1.36 -4.02
C GLU A 167 -3.91 2.06 -4.90
N ASP A 168 -4.04 1.64 -6.17
CA ASP A 168 -5.08 2.16 -7.07
C ASP A 168 -6.49 1.87 -6.56
N PHE A 169 -6.71 0.68 -5.99
CA PHE A 169 -7.99 0.31 -5.38
C PHE A 169 -8.28 1.11 -4.11
N GLU A 170 -7.27 1.42 -3.30
CA GLU A 170 -7.40 2.30 -2.13
C GLU A 170 -7.76 3.72 -2.57
N THR A 171 -7.05 4.26 -3.55
CA THR A 171 -7.27 5.59 -4.12
C THR A 171 -8.67 5.74 -4.70
N THR A 172 -9.14 4.73 -5.43
CA THR A 172 -10.45 4.76 -6.10
C THR A 172 -11.60 4.22 -5.23
N GLY A 173 -11.34 3.80 -3.98
CA GLY A 173 -12.36 3.25 -3.08
C GLY A 173 -12.91 1.90 -3.52
N LEU A 174 -12.15 1.16 -4.34
CA LEU A 174 -12.50 -0.19 -4.84
C LEU A 174 -11.92 -1.32 -3.97
N THR A 175 -11.20 -1.03 -2.90
CA THR A 175 -10.55 -2.01 -2.01
C THR A 175 -11.49 -3.12 -1.54
N HIS A 176 -12.79 -2.83 -1.39
CA HIS A 176 -13.78 -3.84 -1.01
C HIS A 176 -14.00 -4.92 -2.08
N LEU A 177 -13.52 -4.73 -3.31
CA LEU A 177 -13.58 -5.71 -4.40
C LEU A 177 -12.46 -6.74 -4.30
N SER A 178 -11.27 -6.39 -3.79
CA SER A 178 -10.18 -7.35 -3.56
C SER A 178 -10.49 -8.29 -2.40
N ALA A 179 -11.26 -7.83 -1.42
CA ALA A 179 -11.73 -8.65 -0.31
C ALA A 179 -13.07 -9.32 -0.63
N VAL A 180 -13.23 -10.56 -0.19
CA VAL A 180 -14.52 -11.26 -0.35
C VAL A 180 -15.64 -10.52 0.37
N SER A 181 -16.66 -10.15 -0.38
CA SER A 181 -17.80 -9.38 0.09
C SER A 181 -19.09 -10.21 0.15
N GLY A 182 -20.10 -9.69 0.87
CA GLY A 182 -21.45 -10.26 0.84
C GLY A 182 -22.08 -10.28 -0.54
N THR A 183 -21.66 -9.39 -1.43
CA THR A 183 -22.09 -9.33 -2.84
C THR A 183 -21.67 -10.59 -3.59
N ASN A 184 -20.46 -11.12 -3.37
CA ASN A 184 -19.96 -12.32 -4.03
C ASN A 184 -20.81 -13.56 -3.63
N LEU A 185 -21.15 -13.69 -2.34
CA LEU A 185 -22.06 -14.73 -1.87
C LEU A 185 -23.46 -14.56 -2.47
N THR A 186 -23.97 -13.32 -2.52
CA THR A 186 -25.30 -13.04 -3.10
C THR A 186 -25.32 -13.38 -4.59
N LEU A 187 -24.28 -13.03 -5.36
CA LEU A 187 -24.13 -13.37 -6.77
C LEU A 187 -24.06 -14.89 -6.98
N LEU A 188 -23.29 -15.59 -6.15
CA LEU A 188 -23.21 -17.05 -6.18
C LEU A 188 -24.57 -17.69 -5.95
N LEU A 189 -25.30 -17.24 -4.92
CA LEU A 189 -26.65 -17.74 -4.63
C LEU A 189 -27.66 -17.38 -5.73
N ALA A 190 -27.58 -16.13 -6.26
CA ALA A 190 -28.40 -15.66 -7.36
C ALA A 190 -28.21 -16.46 -8.67
N PHE A 191 -27.00 -17.04 -8.85
CA PHE A 191 -26.72 -17.92 -9.98
C PHE A 191 -27.14 -19.39 -9.71
N VAL A 192 -26.76 -19.93 -8.55
CA VAL A 192 -26.96 -21.38 -8.24
C VAL A 192 -28.41 -21.71 -7.95
N LEU A 193 -29.15 -20.85 -7.24
CA LEU A 193 -30.55 -21.17 -6.88
C LEU A 193 -31.53 -21.24 -8.08
N PRO A 194 -31.46 -20.32 -9.08
CA PRO A 194 -32.22 -20.49 -10.32
C PRO A 194 -31.82 -21.74 -11.10
N LEU A 195 -30.53 -22.06 -11.18
CA LEU A 195 -30.05 -23.28 -11.84
C LEU A 195 -30.59 -24.53 -11.15
N ALA A 196 -30.56 -24.58 -9.82
CA ALA A 196 -31.15 -25.67 -9.04
C ALA A 196 -32.65 -25.78 -9.28
N ARG A 197 -33.37 -24.65 -9.47
CA ARG A 197 -34.80 -24.68 -9.87
C ARG A 197 -35.00 -25.27 -11.25
N LEU A 198 -34.15 -24.94 -12.22
CA LEU A 198 -34.26 -25.46 -13.59
C LEU A 198 -34.12 -26.99 -13.64
N ILE A 199 -33.30 -27.59 -12.76
CA ILE A 199 -33.16 -29.04 -12.61
C ILE A 199 -34.19 -29.67 -11.68
N GLY A 200 -35.26 -28.94 -11.28
CA GLY A 200 -36.43 -29.46 -10.57
C GLY A 200 -36.34 -29.44 -9.04
N VAL A 201 -35.35 -28.78 -8.42
CA VAL A 201 -35.23 -28.67 -6.96
C VAL A 201 -36.36 -27.79 -6.41
N ARG A 202 -37.18 -28.32 -5.49
CA ARG A 202 -38.33 -27.62 -4.86
C ARG A 202 -37.93 -26.81 -3.63
N ALA A 203 -38.85 -26.01 -3.10
CA ALA A 203 -38.61 -25.00 -2.07
C ALA A 203 -37.70 -25.43 -0.89
N ARG A 204 -37.94 -26.58 -0.24
CA ARG A 204 -37.08 -27.09 0.85
C ARG A 204 -35.67 -27.45 0.37
N GLY A 205 -35.57 -28.07 -0.82
CA GLY A 205 -34.29 -28.39 -1.45
C GLY A 205 -33.50 -27.14 -1.80
N LEU A 206 -34.14 -26.05 -2.24
CA LEU A 206 -33.48 -24.78 -2.52
C LEU A 206 -32.86 -24.17 -1.24
N THR A 207 -33.53 -24.28 -0.10
CA THR A 207 -32.98 -23.85 1.18
C THR A 207 -31.74 -24.66 1.54
N VAL A 208 -31.79 -26.00 1.36
CA VAL A 208 -30.64 -26.88 1.60
C VAL A 208 -29.48 -26.52 0.66
N VAL A 209 -29.73 -26.36 -0.65
CA VAL A 209 -28.73 -25.92 -1.63
C VAL A 209 -28.12 -24.57 -1.21
N GLY A 210 -28.95 -23.61 -0.80
CA GLY A 210 -28.47 -22.30 -0.35
C GLY A 210 -27.56 -22.41 0.88
N VAL A 211 -27.92 -23.18 1.89
CA VAL A 211 -27.11 -23.40 3.09
C VAL A 211 -25.79 -24.10 2.73
N VAL A 212 -25.85 -25.15 1.90
CA VAL A 212 -24.63 -25.85 1.43
C VAL A 212 -23.70 -24.88 0.69
N MET A 213 -24.26 -24.05 -0.19
CA MET A 213 -23.42 -23.05 -0.92
C MET A 213 -22.82 -22.01 -0.02
N VAL A 214 -23.51 -21.58 1.04
CA VAL A 214 -22.91 -20.67 2.06
C VAL A 214 -21.75 -21.35 2.75
N VAL A 215 -21.88 -22.62 3.16
CA VAL A 215 -20.79 -23.38 3.79
C VAL A 215 -19.61 -23.55 2.83
N VAL A 216 -19.87 -23.97 1.59
CA VAL A 216 -18.84 -24.11 0.55
C VAL A 216 -18.12 -22.79 0.31
N PHE A 217 -18.88 -21.70 0.21
CA PHE A 217 -18.30 -20.36 0.05
C PHE A 217 -17.38 -19.98 1.20
N VAL A 218 -17.81 -20.19 2.47
CA VAL A 218 -16.97 -19.89 3.65
C VAL A 218 -15.67 -20.72 3.65
N VAL A 219 -15.75 -21.98 3.23
CA VAL A 219 -14.59 -22.87 3.15
C VAL A 219 -13.62 -22.41 2.04
N LEU A 220 -14.14 -22.08 0.85
CA LEU A 220 -13.34 -21.63 -0.29
C LEU A 220 -12.69 -20.25 -0.06
N ALA A 221 -13.48 -19.31 0.46
CA ALA A 221 -13.02 -17.94 0.71
C ALA A 221 -12.21 -17.80 2.00
N ARG A 222 -12.02 -18.89 2.75
CA ARG A 222 -11.42 -18.94 4.10
C ARG A 222 -12.31 -18.27 5.16
N PRO A 223 -12.23 -18.68 6.43
CA PRO A 223 -13.06 -18.13 7.51
C PRO A 223 -12.53 -16.79 8.02
N GLN A 224 -12.39 -15.82 7.12
CA GLN A 224 -12.05 -14.45 7.50
C GLN A 224 -13.27 -13.72 8.09
N PRO A 225 -13.09 -12.68 8.93
CA PRO A 225 -14.20 -11.93 9.54
C PRO A 225 -15.20 -11.36 8.51
N SER A 226 -14.72 -10.93 7.33
CA SER A 226 -15.57 -10.44 6.24
C SER A 226 -16.48 -11.52 5.66
N VAL A 227 -15.93 -12.71 5.46
CA VAL A 227 -16.63 -13.87 4.91
C VAL A 227 -17.69 -14.41 5.90
N LEU A 228 -17.34 -14.49 7.19
CA LEU A 228 -18.27 -14.91 8.24
C LEU A 228 -19.46 -13.95 8.36
N ARG A 229 -19.21 -12.63 8.23
CA ARG A 229 -20.29 -11.63 8.19
C ARG A 229 -21.20 -11.84 6.98
N ALA A 230 -20.60 -12.01 5.80
CA ALA A 230 -21.33 -12.27 4.56
C ALA A 230 -22.20 -13.53 4.68
N ALA A 231 -21.65 -14.59 5.25
CA ALA A 231 -22.36 -15.84 5.50
C ALA A 231 -23.54 -15.66 6.48
N ALA A 232 -23.33 -14.98 7.60
CA ALA A 232 -24.38 -14.70 8.57
C ALA A 232 -25.51 -13.86 7.96
N MET A 233 -25.19 -12.81 7.22
CA MET A 233 -26.16 -11.96 6.53
C MET A 233 -26.89 -12.74 5.42
N GLY A 234 -26.19 -13.61 4.68
CA GLY A 234 -26.77 -14.49 3.66
C GLY A 234 -27.75 -15.51 4.24
N LEU A 235 -27.40 -16.12 5.39
CA LEU A 235 -28.31 -17.05 6.10
C LEU A 235 -29.55 -16.33 6.64
N VAL A 236 -29.41 -15.14 7.19
CA VAL A 236 -30.53 -14.30 7.63
C VAL A 236 -31.41 -13.92 6.43
N ALA A 237 -30.80 -13.56 5.30
CA ALA A 237 -31.54 -13.26 4.06
C ALA A 237 -32.27 -14.47 3.53
N LEU A 238 -31.67 -15.68 3.52
CA LEU A 238 -32.31 -16.93 3.13
C LEU A 238 -33.52 -17.25 4.04
N ALA A 239 -33.37 -17.13 5.35
CA ALA A 239 -34.44 -17.29 6.31
C ALA A 239 -35.56 -16.26 6.10
N ALA A 240 -35.19 -15.08 5.63
CA ALA A 240 -36.11 -13.99 5.35
C ALA A 240 -36.88 -14.14 4.02
N MET A 241 -36.43 -14.94 3.08
CA MET A 241 -37.13 -15.14 1.79
C MET A 241 -38.53 -15.71 1.92
N THR A 242 -38.88 -16.29 3.06
CA THR A 242 -40.20 -16.94 3.34
C THR A 242 -41.29 -15.98 3.84
N SER A 243 -41.00 -14.71 4.02
CA SER A 243 -41.95 -13.76 4.62
C SER A 243 -41.90 -12.36 3.92
N ALA A 244 -42.92 -11.51 4.13
CA ALA A 244 -43.21 -10.24 3.42
C ALA A 244 -42.06 -9.26 3.25
N ARG A 245 -42.07 -8.43 2.18
CA ARG A 245 -41.05 -7.45 1.74
C ARG A 245 -41.13 -6.12 2.51
N GLY A 246 -39.99 -5.42 2.72
CA GLY A 246 -39.94 -4.02 3.22
C GLY A 246 -38.67 -3.63 3.95
N GLN A 247 -38.37 -2.34 3.93
CA GLN A 247 -37.17 -1.70 4.53
C GLN A 247 -36.99 -2.02 6.03
N ARG A 248 -38.11 -2.01 6.81
CA ARG A 248 -38.07 -2.34 8.25
C ARG A 248 -37.52 -3.74 8.53
N ARG A 249 -37.71 -4.65 7.57
CA ARG A 249 -37.20 -6.02 7.68
C ARG A 249 -35.71 -6.08 7.40
N ALA A 250 -35.21 -5.38 6.38
CA ALA A 250 -33.80 -5.31 6.09
C ALA A 250 -33.03 -4.76 7.30
N VAL A 251 -33.55 -3.71 7.96
CA VAL A 251 -32.96 -3.18 9.19
C VAL A 251 -32.97 -4.21 10.32
N ARG A 252 -34.10 -4.93 10.54
CA ARG A 252 -34.16 -6.02 11.55
C ARG A 252 -33.13 -7.11 11.26
N SER A 253 -33.04 -7.54 10.01
CA SER A 253 -32.10 -8.60 9.59
C SER A 253 -30.67 -8.18 9.83
N LEU A 254 -30.32 -6.94 9.49
CA LEU A 254 -29.00 -6.37 9.76
C LEU A 254 -28.74 -6.35 11.28
N SER A 255 -29.69 -5.84 12.08
CA SER A 255 -29.54 -5.76 13.53
C SER A 255 -29.35 -7.15 14.17
N VAL A 256 -30.15 -8.13 13.76
CA VAL A 256 -30.02 -9.53 14.24
C VAL A 256 -28.67 -10.11 13.87
N ALA A 257 -28.20 -9.91 12.62
CA ALA A 257 -26.90 -10.40 12.18
C ALA A 257 -25.75 -9.76 12.96
N VAL A 258 -25.81 -8.43 13.18
CA VAL A 258 -24.80 -7.70 13.96
C VAL A 258 -24.75 -8.19 15.41
N ILE A 259 -25.91 -8.31 16.07
CA ILE A 259 -26.00 -8.80 17.45
C ILE A 259 -25.49 -10.23 17.56
N ALA A 260 -25.92 -11.13 16.67
CA ALA A 260 -25.50 -12.53 16.67
C ALA A 260 -23.98 -12.66 16.47
N LEU A 261 -23.39 -11.92 15.52
CA LEU A 261 -21.95 -11.94 15.28
C LEU A 261 -21.15 -11.40 16.47
N LEU A 262 -21.61 -10.31 17.09
CA LEU A 262 -20.96 -9.74 18.27
C LEU A 262 -21.08 -10.63 19.52
N LEU A 263 -22.13 -11.47 19.60
CA LEU A 263 -22.26 -12.46 20.65
C LEU A 263 -21.36 -13.68 20.41
N LEU A 264 -21.15 -14.06 19.16
CA LEU A 264 -20.27 -15.17 18.78
C LEU A 264 -18.79 -14.80 18.89
N ASP A 265 -18.46 -13.60 18.49
CA ASP A 265 -17.08 -13.07 18.52
C ASP A 265 -17.07 -11.58 18.89
N THR A 266 -16.80 -11.31 20.18
CA THR A 266 -16.74 -9.94 20.71
C THR A 266 -15.57 -9.11 20.14
N SER A 267 -14.54 -9.73 19.55
CA SER A 267 -13.43 -9.03 18.93
C SER A 267 -13.86 -8.21 17.69
N LEU A 268 -14.94 -8.63 17.05
CA LEU A 268 -15.54 -7.91 15.90
C LEU A 268 -15.93 -6.46 16.25
N ALA A 269 -16.25 -6.17 17.51
CA ALA A 269 -16.57 -4.79 17.94
C ALA A 269 -15.42 -3.80 17.74
N ARG A 270 -14.19 -4.28 17.60
CA ARG A 270 -12.97 -3.47 17.37
C ARG A 270 -12.46 -3.59 15.93
N SER A 271 -13.08 -4.41 15.11
CA SER A 271 -12.69 -4.60 13.70
C SER A 271 -13.18 -3.44 12.84
N ALA A 272 -12.25 -2.69 12.28
CA ALA A 272 -12.55 -1.64 11.31
C ALA A 272 -13.34 -2.19 10.10
N GLY A 273 -12.95 -3.35 9.60
CA GLY A 273 -13.67 -4.03 8.52
C GLY A 273 -15.10 -4.42 8.89
N PHE A 274 -15.37 -4.76 10.18
CA PHE A 274 -16.76 -5.00 10.64
C PHE A 274 -17.55 -3.71 10.68
N ALA A 275 -16.99 -2.63 11.22
CA ALA A 275 -17.63 -1.31 11.26
C ALA A 275 -17.99 -0.83 9.85
N LEU A 276 -17.05 -0.87 8.90
CA LEU A 276 -17.25 -0.48 7.51
C LEU A 276 -18.36 -1.30 6.84
N SER A 277 -18.38 -2.62 7.04
CA SER A 277 -19.42 -3.49 6.44
C SER A 277 -20.82 -3.19 7.00
N VAL A 278 -20.92 -2.95 8.32
CA VAL A 278 -22.19 -2.59 8.95
C VAL A 278 -22.66 -1.22 8.48
N LEU A 279 -21.77 -0.23 8.45
CA LEU A 279 -22.08 1.13 8.00
C LEU A 279 -22.48 1.16 6.52
N ALA A 280 -21.74 0.48 5.64
CA ALA A 280 -22.10 0.39 4.23
C ALA A 280 -23.48 -0.19 4.03
N THR A 281 -23.78 -1.34 4.68
CA THR A 281 -25.08 -1.99 4.58
C THR A 281 -26.20 -1.12 5.18
N ALA A 282 -25.96 -0.49 6.32
CA ALA A 282 -26.91 0.43 6.92
C ALA A 282 -27.18 1.63 6.01
N GLY A 283 -26.14 2.23 5.44
CA GLY A 283 -26.23 3.31 4.46
C GLY A 283 -27.12 2.93 3.27
N ILE A 284 -26.81 1.78 2.64
CA ILE A 284 -27.60 1.27 1.48
C ILE A 284 -29.07 1.04 1.86
N VAL A 285 -29.34 0.43 3.02
CA VAL A 285 -30.70 0.09 3.45
C VAL A 285 -31.49 1.32 3.87
N LEU A 286 -30.86 2.30 4.55
CA LEU A 286 -31.54 3.46 5.11
C LEU A 286 -31.67 4.62 4.10
N LEU A 287 -30.60 4.89 3.35
CA LEU A 287 -30.50 6.04 2.45
C LEU A 287 -30.82 5.69 0.99
N GLY A 288 -30.41 4.49 0.55
CA GLY A 288 -30.52 4.05 -0.83
C GLY A 288 -31.92 4.16 -1.43
N PRO A 289 -33.00 3.69 -0.78
CA PRO A 289 -34.35 3.77 -1.34
C PRO A 289 -34.81 5.19 -1.59
N GLY A 290 -34.62 6.11 -0.63
CA GLY A 290 -35.02 7.51 -0.78
C GLY A 290 -34.24 8.23 -1.89
N TRP A 291 -32.97 7.94 -2.03
CA TRP A 291 -32.12 8.52 -3.08
C TRP A 291 -32.39 7.93 -4.45
N ARG A 292 -32.65 6.61 -4.51
CA ARG A 292 -33.12 5.97 -5.74
C ARG A 292 -34.42 6.61 -6.23
N ASP A 293 -35.38 6.81 -5.35
CA ASP A 293 -36.69 7.38 -5.72
C ASP A 293 -36.55 8.84 -6.19
N ALA A 294 -35.66 9.62 -5.57
CA ALA A 294 -35.32 10.97 -6.01
C ALA A 294 -34.69 10.98 -7.41
N LEU A 295 -33.75 10.10 -7.69
CA LEU A 295 -33.11 9.96 -8.98
C LEU A 295 -34.07 9.38 -10.05
N ALA A 296 -34.92 8.46 -9.66
CA ALA A 296 -35.91 7.83 -10.56
C ALA A 296 -36.99 8.79 -11.06
N ALA A 297 -37.09 9.98 -10.48
CA ALA A 297 -37.97 11.04 -10.99
C ALA A 297 -37.57 11.50 -12.41
N TRP A 298 -36.30 11.30 -12.81
CA TRP A 298 -35.76 11.75 -14.09
C TRP A 298 -34.76 10.78 -14.74
N LEU A 299 -34.35 9.72 -14.06
CA LEU A 299 -33.47 8.66 -14.59
C LEU A 299 -34.21 7.30 -14.62
N PRO A 300 -33.80 6.39 -15.51
CA PRO A 300 -34.26 5.00 -15.43
C PRO A 300 -33.93 4.37 -14.05
N VAL A 301 -34.87 3.62 -13.47
CA VAL A 301 -34.76 3.05 -12.11
C VAL A 301 -33.45 2.26 -11.91
N ARG A 302 -33.02 1.50 -12.91
CA ARG A 302 -31.76 0.73 -12.83
C ARG A 302 -30.52 1.62 -12.70
N VAL A 303 -30.50 2.77 -13.40
CA VAL A 303 -29.43 3.76 -13.29
C VAL A 303 -29.48 4.46 -11.94
N ALA A 304 -30.70 4.81 -11.48
CA ALA A 304 -30.91 5.38 -10.15
C ALA A 304 -30.40 4.45 -9.03
N GLU A 305 -30.64 3.15 -9.13
CA GLU A 305 -30.11 2.14 -8.20
C GLU A 305 -28.58 2.03 -8.27
N ALA A 306 -28.00 2.01 -9.47
CA ALA A 306 -26.57 1.91 -9.68
C ALA A 306 -25.80 3.10 -9.11
N ILE A 307 -26.42 4.29 -9.03
CA ILE A 307 -25.84 5.50 -8.42
C ILE A 307 -26.09 5.55 -6.91
N SER A 308 -27.34 5.29 -6.48
CA SER A 308 -27.75 5.50 -5.08
C SER A 308 -27.05 4.52 -4.11
N CYS A 309 -26.80 3.26 -4.52
CA CYS A 309 -26.17 2.27 -3.67
C CYS A 309 -24.69 2.62 -3.32
N PRO A 310 -23.80 2.86 -4.29
CA PRO A 310 -22.42 3.25 -3.98
C PRO A 310 -22.34 4.58 -3.23
N LEU A 311 -23.18 5.56 -3.59
CA LEU A 311 -23.22 6.86 -2.94
C LEU A 311 -23.60 6.74 -1.46
N ALA A 312 -24.62 5.91 -1.14
CA ALA A 312 -25.05 5.67 0.23
C ALA A 312 -23.99 4.93 1.06
N ALA A 313 -23.35 3.91 0.48
CA ALA A 313 -22.27 3.18 1.11
C ALA A 313 -21.04 4.09 1.36
N GLN A 314 -20.63 4.83 0.34
CA GLN A 314 -19.48 5.75 0.43
C GLN A 314 -19.69 6.78 1.55
N LEU A 315 -20.82 7.48 1.55
CA LEU A 315 -21.07 8.53 2.53
C LEU A 315 -21.12 7.99 3.97
N ALA A 316 -21.69 6.79 4.15
CA ALA A 316 -21.74 6.13 5.46
C ALA A 316 -20.37 5.68 5.96
N CYS A 317 -19.45 5.28 5.05
CA CYS A 317 -18.13 4.76 5.38
C CYS A 317 -17.05 5.86 5.47
N THR A 318 -17.23 7.00 4.79
CA THR A 318 -16.22 8.05 4.64
C THR A 318 -15.55 8.47 5.97
N PRO A 319 -16.27 8.69 7.10
CA PRO A 319 -15.62 9.09 8.35
C PRO A 319 -14.65 8.02 8.89
N VAL A 320 -15.02 6.74 8.78
CA VAL A 320 -14.20 5.63 9.27
C VAL A 320 -13.01 5.39 8.33
N VAL A 321 -13.20 5.50 7.02
CA VAL A 321 -12.11 5.41 6.04
C VAL A 321 -11.10 6.52 6.28
N ALA A 322 -11.56 7.77 6.43
CA ALA A 322 -10.68 8.91 6.70
C ALA A 322 -9.93 8.79 8.04
N TRP A 323 -10.55 8.17 9.07
CA TRP A 323 -9.84 7.85 10.31
C TRP A 323 -8.70 6.85 10.12
N LEU A 324 -8.90 5.86 9.25
CA LEU A 324 -7.94 4.77 9.03
C LEU A 324 -6.81 5.15 8.05
N SER A 325 -7.16 5.82 6.95
CA SER A 325 -6.23 6.13 5.85
C SER A 325 -5.76 7.59 5.82
N GLY A 326 -6.38 8.49 6.58
CA GLY A 326 -6.11 9.93 6.45
C GLY A 326 -6.55 10.53 5.11
N GLN A 327 -7.36 9.81 4.32
CA GLN A 327 -7.72 10.21 2.96
C GLN A 327 -9.22 10.04 2.70
N VAL A 328 -9.73 10.85 1.78
CA VAL A 328 -11.10 10.75 1.25
C VAL A 328 -11.01 10.64 -0.27
N SER A 329 -11.51 9.54 -0.82
CA SER A 329 -11.57 9.35 -2.28
C SER A 329 -12.71 10.19 -2.88
N MET A 330 -12.36 11.06 -3.83
CA MET A 330 -13.32 11.88 -4.56
C MET A 330 -13.90 11.15 -5.77
N VAL A 331 -13.20 10.14 -6.27
CA VAL A 331 -13.59 9.38 -7.46
C VAL A 331 -14.35 8.09 -7.14
N ALA A 332 -14.42 7.71 -5.86
CA ALA A 332 -14.94 6.40 -5.43
C ALA A 332 -16.36 6.11 -5.96
N VAL A 333 -17.28 7.08 -5.94
CA VAL A 333 -18.65 6.87 -6.43
C VAL A 333 -18.66 6.59 -7.93
N ALA A 334 -17.88 7.33 -8.72
CA ALA A 334 -17.76 7.12 -10.16
C ALA A 334 -17.07 5.78 -10.47
N ALA A 335 -15.95 5.48 -9.80
CA ALA A 335 -15.23 4.22 -9.96
C ALA A 335 -16.13 3.01 -9.68
N ASN A 336 -16.89 3.05 -8.58
CA ASN A 336 -17.86 2.00 -8.24
C ASN A 336 -19.01 1.87 -9.24
N LEU A 337 -19.51 3.00 -9.76
CA LEU A 337 -20.55 3.01 -10.78
C LEU A 337 -20.10 2.31 -12.07
N PHE A 338 -18.88 2.58 -12.52
CA PHE A 338 -18.34 2.02 -13.77
C PHE A 338 -17.75 0.62 -13.60
N ALA A 339 -17.12 0.30 -12.46
CA ALA A 339 -16.58 -1.02 -12.18
C ALA A 339 -17.68 -2.05 -11.80
N GLY A 340 -18.73 -1.59 -11.10
CA GLY A 340 -19.80 -2.45 -10.56
C GLY A 340 -20.42 -3.42 -11.55
N PRO A 341 -20.80 -3.02 -12.79
CA PRO A 341 -21.36 -3.93 -13.79
C PRO A 341 -20.45 -5.09 -14.19
N ALA A 342 -19.13 -4.93 -14.07
CA ALA A 342 -18.14 -5.95 -14.42
C ALA A 342 -17.90 -6.98 -13.29
N VAL A 343 -18.19 -6.61 -12.03
CA VAL A 343 -17.95 -7.47 -10.87
C VAL A 343 -18.76 -8.77 -10.95
N GLY A 344 -20.04 -8.68 -11.32
CA GLY A 344 -20.93 -9.84 -11.45
C GLY A 344 -20.41 -10.87 -12.47
N PRO A 345 -20.20 -10.49 -13.73
CA PRO A 345 -19.63 -11.36 -14.75
C PRO A 345 -18.26 -11.94 -14.35
N ALA A 346 -17.33 -11.14 -13.82
CA ALA A 346 -16.02 -11.60 -13.38
C ALA A 346 -16.15 -12.70 -12.31
N THR A 347 -16.99 -12.48 -11.33
CA THR A 347 -17.20 -13.40 -10.20
C THR A 347 -17.88 -14.69 -10.66
N ILE A 348 -18.96 -14.61 -11.46
CA ILE A 348 -19.74 -15.79 -11.90
C ILE A 348 -18.90 -16.67 -12.83
N ILE A 349 -18.24 -16.07 -13.83
CA ILE A 349 -17.38 -16.81 -14.76
C ILE A 349 -16.18 -17.40 -14.00
N GLY A 350 -15.60 -16.66 -13.03
CA GLY A 350 -14.53 -17.15 -12.20
C GLY A 350 -14.92 -18.33 -11.31
N PHE A 351 -16.09 -18.33 -10.68
CA PHE A 351 -16.63 -19.52 -9.99
C PHE A 351 -16.85 -20.70 -10.96
N GLY A 352 -17.32 -20.41 -12.18
CA GLY A 352 -17.42 -21.38 -13.24
C GLY A 352 -16.07 -22.00 -13.60
N ALA A 353 -15.04 -21.17 -13.80
CA ALA A 353 -13.69 -21.61 -14.09
C ALA A 353 -13.11 -22.49 -12.97
N ALA A 354 -13.33 -22.12 -11.70
CA ALA A 354 -12.92 -22.91 -10.55
C ALA A 354 -13.60 -24.30 -10.50
N GLY A 355 -14.89 -24.38 -10.82
CA GLY A 355 -15.64 -25.65 -10.90
C GLY A 355 -15.19 -26.51 -12.10
N ILE A 356 -15.01 -25.91 -13.27
CA ILE A 356 -14.54 -26.57 -14.49
C ILE A 356 -13.12 -27.10 -14.32
N ALA A 357 -12.25 -26.42 -13.57
CA ALA A 357 -10.89 -26.85 -13.30
C ALA A 357 -10.79 -28.24 -12.63
N LEU A 358 -11.86 -28.66 -11.93
CA LEU A 358 -11.95 -30.02 -11.35
C LEU A 358 -12.11 -31.11 -12.41
N LEU A 359 -12.54 -30.74 -13.63
CA LEU A 359 -12.87 -31.68 -14.72
C LEU A 359 -11.88 -31.57 -15.88
N SER A 360 -11.50 -30.35 -16.26
CA SER A 360 -10.64 -30.06 -17.40
C SER A 360 -9.88 -28.75 -17.22
N ALA A 361 -8.54 -28.83 -17.24
CA ALA A 361 -7.68 -27.65 -17.14
C ALA A 361 -7.82 -26.74 -18.38
N ASP A 362 -7.99 -27.29 -19.59
CA ASP A 362 -8.07 -26.49 -20.81
C ASP A 362 -9.40 -25.70 -20.89
N LEU A 363 -10.52 -26.32 -20.52
CA LEU A 363 -11.80 -25.63 -20.44
C LEU A 363 -11.78 -24.57 -19.32
N ALA A 364 -11.07 -24.84 -18.22
CA ALA A 364 -10.91 -23.86 -17.15
C ALA A 364 -10.07 -22.66 -17.61
N ARG A 365 -9.01 -22.84 -18.41
CA ARG A 365 -8.24 -21.74 -19.01
C ARG A 365 -9.09 -20.89 -19.96
N LEU A 366 -9.98 -21.51 -20.75
CA LEU A 366 -10.93 -20.78 -21.58
C LEU A 366 -11.89 -19.94 -20.72
N ALA A 367 -12.44 -20.52 -19.65
CA ALA A 367 -13.31 -19.79 -18.72
C ALA A 367 -12.54 -18.68 -17.97
N GLY A 368 -11.28 -18.91 -17.58
CA GLY A 368 -10.39 -17.91 -16.99
C GLY A 368 -10.07 -16.77 -17.95
N TRP A 369 -9.86 -17.06 -19.23
CA TRP A 369 -9.71 -16.06 -20.27
C TRP A 369 -10.99 -15.21 -20.41
N LEU A 370 -12.18 -15.81 -20.41
CA LEU A 370 -13.43 -15.06 -20.42
C LEU A 370 -13.59 -14.17 -19.18
N ALA A 371 -13.22 -14.67 -17.98
CA ALA A 371 -13.26 -13.88 -16.73
C ALA A 371 -12.24 -12.70 -16.75
N SER A 372 -11.19 -12.79 -17.54
CA SER A 372 -10.19 -11.74 -17.65
C SER A 372 -10.73 -10.44 -18.25
N TRP A 373 -11.73 -10.49 -19.13
CA TRP A 373 -12.28 -9.28 -19.78
C TRP A 373 -12.95 -8.33 -18.79
N PRO A 374 -13.93 -8.77 -17.98
CA PRO A 374 -14.51 -7.90 -16.97
C PRO A 374 -13.46 -7.52 -15.87
N ALA A 375 -12.49 -8.38 -15.57
CA ALA A 375 -11.43 -8.04 -14.63
C ALA A 375 -10.53 -6.91 -15.16
N ARG A 376 -10.14 -6.95 -16.43
CA ARG A 376 -9.39 -5.86 -17.10
C ARG A 376 -10.16 -4.54 -17.09
N TRP A 377 -11.48 -4.59 -17.26
CA TRP A 377 -12.32 -3.40 -17.15
C TRP A 377 -12.25 -2.77 -15.76
N ILE A 378 -12.30 -3.59 -14.69
CA ILE A 378 -12.17 -3.11 -13.30
C ILE A 378 -10.79 -2.49 -13.08
N ILE A 379 -9.72 -3.13 -13.56
CA ILE A 379 -8.34 -2.64 -13.49
C ILE A 379 -8.23 -1.28 -14.20
N LEU A 380 -8.72 -1.19 -15.44
CA LEU A 380 -8.71 0.04 -16.23
C LEU A 380 -9.38 1.22 -15.48
N ILE A 381 -10.51 0.96 -14.81
CA ILE A 381 -11.21 1.98 -14.01
C ILE A 381 -10.39 2.38 -12.78
N ALA A 382 -9.72 1.43 -12.14
CA ALA A 382 -8.89 1.70 -10.97
C ALA A 382 -7.67 2.55 -11.35
N GLU A 383 -6.89 2.12 -12.34
CA GLU A 383 -5.69 2.82 -12.82
C GLU A 383 -6.01 4.24 -13.29
N ASN A 384 -6.95 4.40 -14.24
CA ASN A 384 -7.31 5.73 -14.74
C ASN A 384 -7.97 6.61 -13.67
N GLY A 385 -8.72 6.02 -12.74
CA GLY A 385 -9.32 6.75 -11.63
C GLY A 385 -8.27 7.22 -10.61
N ALA A 386 -7.26 6.41 -10.33
CA ALA A 386 -6.17 6.73 -9.42
C ALA A 386 -5.25 7.81 -9.98
N ASP A 387 -5.05 7.83 -11.30
CA ASP A 387 -4.23 8.81 -12.01
C ASP A 387 -4.83 10.23 -12.07
N LEU A 388 -6.10 10.41 -11.70
CA LEU A 388 -6.70 11.74 -11.70
C LEU A 388 -6.06 12.63 -10.61
N PRO A 389 -5.74 13.91 -10.93
CA PRO A 389 -4.99 14.80 -10.02
C PRO A 389 -5.62 14.99 -8.64
N GLY A 390 -6.94 14.97 -8.55
CA GLY A 390 -7.71 15.10 -7.32
C GLY A 390 -8.45 13.82 -6.92
N ALA A 391 -7.92 12.64 -7.28
CA ALA A 391 -8.56 11.36 -6.96
C ALA A 391 -8.80 11.17 -5.47
N THR A 392 -7.84 11.60 -4.65
CA THR A 392 -7.96 11.62 -3.18
C THR A 392 -7.62 12.98 -2.61
N ASN A 393 -8.26 13.31 -1.50
CA ASN A 393 -7.92 14.47 -0.69
C ASN A 393 -7.54 14.03 0.73
N HIS A 394 -6.45 14.61 1.23
CA HIS A 394 -6.02 14.38 2.60
C HIS A 394 -7.00 14.97 3.60
N TRP A 395 -7.30 14.19 4.63
CA TRP A 395 -8.14 14.62 5.72
C TRP A 395 -7.46 14.31 7.05
N PRO A 396 -7.38 15.29 8.00
CA PRO A 396 -6.72 15.05 9.28
C PRO A 396 -7.38 13.90 10.05
N ALA A 397 -6.63 12.81 10.28
CA ALA A 397 -7.06 11.64 11.05
C ALA A 397 -7.07 11.92 12.57
N THR A 398 -7.44 13.15 12.98
CA THR A 398 -7.60 13.55 14.36
C THR A 398 -9.06 13.43 14.80
N VAL A 399 -9.32 13.33 16.10
CA VAL A 399 -10.69 13.25 16.63
C VAL A 399 -11.55 14.42 16.14
N LEU A 400 -11.00 15.64 16.14
CA LEU A 400 -11.70 16.83 15.64
C LEU A 400 -11.94 16.75 14.13
N GLY A 401 -10.92 16.36 13.35
CA GLY A 401 -11.04 16.21 11.90
C GLY A 401 -12.15 15.23 11.52
N VAL A 402 -12.17 14.05 12.15
CA VAL A 402 -13.20 13.04 11.91
C VAL A 402 -14.58 13.48 12.38
N ALA A 403 -14.67 14.19 13.50
CA ALA A 403 -15.95 14.78 13.97
C ALA A 403 -16.51 15.79 12.98
N VAL A 404 -15.67 16.68 12.45
CA VAL A 404 -16.07 17.65 11.40
C VAL A 404 -16.53 16.91 10.15
N LEU A 405 -15.75 15.91 9.67
CA LEU A 405 -16.13 15.11 8.50
C LEU A 405 -17.46 14.39 8.70
N THR A 406 -17.68 13.83 9.90
CA THR A 406 -18.95 13.17 10.24
C THR A 406 -20.13 14.16 10.16
N LEU A 407 -19.97 15.36 10.70
CA LEU A 407 -20.99 16.41 10.62
C LEU A 407 -21.26 16.84 9.17
N LEU A 408 -20.21 16.95 8.35
CA LEU A 408 -20.36 17.23 6.91
C LEU A 408 -21.10 16.11 6.18
N CYS A 409 -20.76 14.86 6.45
CA CYS A 409 -21.48 13.70 5.89
C CYS A 409 -22.95 13.69 6.31
N LEU A 410 -23.26 13.97 7.59
CA LEU A 410 -24.65 14.08 8.08
C LEU A 410 -25.41 15.22 7.42
N ALA A 411 -24.80 16.39 7.26
CA ALA A 411 -25.38 17.52 6.55
C ALA A 411 -25.67 17.18 5.08
N LEU A 412 -24.72 16.46 4.41
CA LEU A 412 -24.92 15.94 3.06
C LEU A 412 -26.09 14.94 3.00
N VAL A 413 -26.19 14.01 3.94
CA VAL A 413 -27.33 13.06 4.02
C VAL A 413 -28.66 13.79 4.03
N LEU A 414 -28.78 14.89 4.80
CA LEU A 414 -30.00 15.69 4.91
C LEU A 414 -30.30 16.51 3.65
N GLY A 415 -29.28 17.04 2.98
CA GLY A 415 -29.41 17.91 1.80
C GLY A 415 -29.45 17.18 0.46
N LEU A 416 -28.78 16.03 0.36
CA LEU A 416 -28.51 15.35 -0.89
C LEU A 416 -29.77 14.88 -1.61
N HIS A 417 -30.81 14.49 -0.89
CA HIS A 417 -32.09 14.11 -1.48
C HIS A 417 -32.66 15.23 -2.40
N ARG A 418 -32.55 16.49 -1.99
CA ARG A 418 -33.00 17.64 -2.81
C ARG A 418 -32.14 17.81 -4.05
N ILE A 419 -30.84 17.63 -3.95
CA ILE A 419 -29.89 17.72 -5.08
C ILE A 419 -30.19 16.61 -6.08
N LEU A 420 -30.38 15.38 -5.63
CA LEU A 420 -30.66 14.21 -6.47
C LEU A 420 -32.02 14.28 -7.16
N ALA A 421 -33.00 14.97 -6.58
CA ALA A 421 -34.33 15.13 -7.18
C ALA A 421 -34.35 16.13 -8.36
N HIS A 422 -33.32 16.99 -8.50
CA HIS A 422 -33.26 18.03 -9.54
C HIS A 422 -32.08 17.80 -10.50
N PRO A 423 -32.33 17.53 -11.78
CA PRO A 423 -31.28 17.21 -12.75
C PRO A 423 -30.24 18.31 -12.89
N ILE A 424 -30.67 19.59 -12.88
CA ILE A 424 -29.74 20.73 -12.97
C ILE A 424 -28.82 20.81 -11.73
N ALA A 425 -29.38 20.65 -10.54
CA ALA A 425 -28.58 20.65 -9.30
C ALA A 425 -27.55 19.52 -9.28
N MET A 426 -27.95 18.33 -9.76
CA MET A 426 -27.04 17.19 -9.86
C MET A 426 -25.95 17.42 -10.92
N LEU A 427 -26.29 17.97 -12.08
CA LEU A 427 -25.28 18.32 -13.11
C LEU A 427 -24.28 19.36 -12.58
N LEU A 428 -24.75 20.37 -11.86
CA LEU A 428 -23.85 21.35 -11.22
C LEU A 428 -22.97 20.72 -10.15
N ALA A 429 -23.50 19.79 -9.34
CA ALA A 429 -22.71 19.05 -8.34
C ALA A 429 -21.66 18.15 -9.01
N ILE A 430 -22.00 17.46 -10.10
CA ILE A 430 -21.06 16.66 -10.89
C ILE A 430 -20.00 17.56 -11.53
N ALA A 431 -20.39 18.69 -12.13
CA ALA A 431 -19.44 19.64 -12.70
C ALA A 431 -18.48 20.21 -11.67
N LEU A 432 -18.98 20.56 -10.48
CA LEU A 432 -18.15 21.01 -9.36
C LEU A 432 -17.17 19.91 -8.92
N LEU A 433 -17.65 18.69 -8.76
CA LEU A 433 -16.80 17.53 -8.42
C LEU A 433 -15.74 17.29 -9.50
N ALA A 434 -16.12 17.35 -10.77
CA ALA A 434 -15.18 17.20 -11.89
C ALA A 434 -14.10 18.30 -11.86
N VAL A 435 -14.49 19.55 -11.60
CA VAL A 435 -13.54 20.66 -11.43
C VAL A 435 -12.59 20.39 -10.25
N LEU A 436 -13.09 19.90 -9.13
CA LEU A 436 -12.29 19.60 -7.96
C LEU A 436 -11.31 18.41 -8.21
N VAL A 437 -11.74 17.41 -8.97
CA VAL A 437 -10.93 16.23 -9.31
C VAL A 437 -9.91 16.52 -10.41
N LEU A 438 -10.31 17.28 -11.44
CA LEU A 438 -9.47 17.57 -12.61
C LEU A 438 -8.52 18.75 -12.40
N ARG A 439 -8.82 19.64 -11.44
CA ARG A 439 -7.84 20.65 -11.06
C ARG A 439 -6.75 20.00 -10.22
N PRO A 440 -5.48 20.12 -10.62
CA PRO A 440 -4.39 19.85 -9.70
C PRO A 440 -4.59 20.83 -8.54
N VAL A 441 -5.00 20.31 -7.38
CA VAL A 441 -5.05 21.09 -6.14
C VAL A 441 -3.62 21.21 -5.68
N GLY A 442 -2.85 22.06 -6.38
CA GLY A 442 -1.58 22.52 -5.89
C GLY A 442 -1.83 23.14 -4.52
N ARG A 443 -1.16 22.66 -3.48
CA ARG A 443 -1.22 23.29 -2.16
C ARG A 443 -0.91 24.77 -2.36
N VAL A 444 -1.78 25.64 -1.82
CA VAL A 444 -1.66 27.09 -2.00
C VAL A 444 -0.24 27.50 -1.59
N GLY A 445 0.53 28.09 -2.54
CA GLY A 445 1.92 28.48 -2.32
C GLY A 445 2.98 27.39 -2.56
N TRP A 446 2.60 26.18 -3.06
CA TRP A 446 3.52 25.12 -3.44
C TRP A 446 3.46 24.82 -4.94
N PRO A 447 4.60 24.65 -5.62
CA PRO A 447 5.93 25.05 -5.14
C PRO A 447 6.08 26.58 -5.05
N PRO A 448 6.96 27.10 -4.17
CA PRO A 448 7.24 28.54 -4.13
C PRO A 448 7.83 28.99 -5.48
N LYS A 449 7.52 30.23 -5.92
CA LYS A 449 7.87 30.67 -7.28
C LYS A 449 9.38 30.63 -7.59
N ASP A 450 10.20 30.89 -6.57
CA ASP A 450 11.66 31.04 -6.73
C ASP A 450 12.44 29.85 -6.14
N TRP A 451 11.86 28.63 -6.25
CA TRP A 451 12.56 27.42 -5.83
C TRP A 451 13.73 27.10 -6.76
N VAL A 452 14.85 26.68 -6.17
CA VAL A 452 16.07 26.25 -6.89
C VAL A 452 16.29 24.74 -6.78
N LEU A 453 15.94 24.16 -5.64
CA LEU A 453 16.01 22.74 -5.34
C LEU A 453 14.76 22.31 -4.59
N VAL A 454 14.21 21.17 -4.94
CA VAL A 454 13.21 20.48 -4.14
C VAL A 454 13.71 19.09 -3.77
N MET A 455 13.69 18.78 -2.48
CA MET A 455 13.87 17.43 -1.96
C MET A 455 12.49 16.82 -1.79
N CYS A 456 12.16 15.84 -2.63
CA CYS A 456 10.88 15.15 -2.67
C CYS A 456 10.73 14.21 -1.47
N ASP A 457 9.55 14.12 -0.89
CA ASP A 457 9.19 13.08 0.08
C ASP A 457 8.90 11.77 -0.68
N VAL A 458 9.96 11.02 -0.94
CA VAL A 458 9.92 9.73 -1.63
C VAL A 458 9.91 8.53 -0.67
N GLY A 459 9.70 8.78 0.63
CA GLY A 459 9.88 7.79 1.68
C GLY A 459 11.35 7.65 2.09
N GLN A 460 11.79 6.42 2.41
CA GLN A 460 13.19 6.17 2.75
C GLN A 460 14.00 6.07 1.46
N GLY A 461 14.76 7.12 1.12
CA GLY A 461 15.51 7.22 -0.11
C GLY A 461 15.72 8.67 -0.55
N ASP A 462 16.38 8.89 -1.67
CA ASP A 462 16.64 10.21 -2.23
C ASP A 462 15.82 10.48 -3.50
N GLY A 463 15.30 11.70 -3.59
CA GLY A 463 14.68 12.23 -4.80
C GLY A 463 14.84 13.76 -4.78
N LEU A 464 15.74 14.30 -5.58
CA LEU A 464 16.05 15.71 -5.59
C LEU A 464 15.82 16.30 -6.98
N VAL A 465 15.21 17.46 -7.04
CA VAL A 465 14.82 18.13 -8.28
C VAL A 465 15.42 19.52 -8.33
N LEU A 466 16.30 19.77 -9.29
CA LEU A 466 17.00 21.05 -9.53
C LEU A 466 16.32 21.78 -10.69
N ARG A 467 15.86 23.00 -10.46
CA ARG A 467 15.12 23.77 -11.47
C ARG A 467 16.00 24.25 -12.62
N VAL A 468 15.66 23.86 -13.85
CA VAL A 468 16.28 24.38 -15.07
C VAL A 468 15.46 25.57 -15.63
N GLY A 469 14.14 25.44 -15.61
CA GLY A 469 13.22 26.45 -16.14
C GLY A 469 11.77 26.03 -15.94
N PRO A 470 10.81 26.75 -16.55
CA PRO A 470 9.40 26.34 -16.49
C PRO A 470 9.19 24.94 -17.07
N GLY A 471 8.68 24.02 -16.28
CA GLY A 471 8.41 22.64 -16.68
C GLY A 471 9.63 21.76 -16.91
N SER A 472 10.88 22.25 -16.62
CA SER A 472 12.12 21.51 -16.86
C SER A 472 13.01 21.50 -15.62
N ALA A 473 13.57 20.32 -15.29
CA ALA A 473 14.43 20.13 -14.13
C ALA A 473 15.45 19.01 -14.37
N VAL A 474 16.60 19.10 -13.70
CA VAL A 474 17.53 17.97 -13.50
C VAL A 474 17.07 17.22 -12.26
N VAL A 475 17.01 15.89 -12.36
CA VAL A 475 16.60 15.02 -11.27
C VAL A 475 17.79 14.21 -10.78
N ILE A 476 17.95 14.13 -9.46
CA ILE A 476 19.01 13.34 -8.81
C ILE A 476 18.32 12.31 -7.92
N ASP A 477 18.48 11.05 -8.25
CA ASP A 477 17.81 9.89 -7.65
C ASP A 477 16.28 9.96 -7.71
N THR A 478 15.62 8.83 -7.48
CA THR A 478 14.17 8.69 -7.71
C THR A 478 13.42 8.05 -6.55
N GLY A 479 14.11 7.75 -5.44
CA GLY A 479 13.51 7.04 -4.31
C GLY A 479 13.25 5.56 -4.57
N PRO A 480 12.63 4.86 -3.62
CA PRO A 480 12.36 3.43 -3.71
C PRO A 480 11.19 3.07 -4.63
N ASP A 481 10.18 3.94 -4.71
CA ASP A 481 8.91 3.67 -5.38
C ASP A 481 8.57 4.69 -6.46
N PRO A 482 7.96 4.26 -7.58
CA PRO A 482 7.55 5.14 -8.68
C PRO A 482 6.54 6.21 -8.27
N THR A 483 5.53 5.88 -7.47
CA THR A 483 4.39 6.75 -7.18
C THR A 483 4.75 8.04 -6.44
N PRO A 484 5.56 8.04 -5.36
CA PRO A 484 5.96 9.28 -4.69
C PRO A 484 6.77 10.21 -5.59
N MET A 485 7.67 9.65 -6.41
CA MET A 485 8.49 10.43 -7.34
C MET A 485 7.65 11.06 -8.44
N ASP A 486 6.75 10.29 -9.07
CA ASP A 486 5.82 10.80 -10.07
C ASP A 486 4.94 11.92 -9.51
N ARG A 487 4.40 11.73 -8.30
CA ARG A 487 3.60 12.74 -7.60
C ARG A 487 4.38 14.04 -7.38
N CYS A 488 5.61 13.94 -6.87
CA CYS A 488 6.45 15.11 -6.63
C CYS A 488 6.73 15.88 -7.92
N LEU A 489 7.13 15.19 -9.00
CA LEU A 489 7.41 15.83 -10.29
C LEU A 489 6.15 16.44 -10.92
N ARG A 490 5.00 15.82 -10.73
CA ARG A 490 3.70 16.34 -11.17
C ARG A 490 3.30 17.61 -10.40
N ASP A 491 3.48 17.61 -9.08
CA ASP A 491 3.22 18.77 -8.22
C ASP A 491 4.12 19.97 -8.56
N LEU A 492 5.35 19.69 -9.03
CA LEU A 492 6.30 20.70 -9.52
C LEU A 492 6.04 21.12 -10.98
N GLY A 493 5.12 20.47 -11.68
CA GLY A 493 4.81 20.74 -13.08
C GLY A 493 5.96 20.37 -14.03
N ILE A 494 6.75 19.35 -13.69
CA ILE A 494 7.90 18.95 -14.53
C ILE A 494 7.42 17.99 -15.62
N HIS A 495 7.71 18.35 -16.88
CA HIS A 495 7.40 17.57 -18.07
C HIS A 495 8.65 17.17 -18.86
N HIS A 496 9.79 17.83 -18.60
CA HIS A 496 11.06 17.61 -19.27
C HIS A 496 12.18 17.48 -18.27
N ILE A 497 12.97 16.41 -18.40
CA ILE A 497 14.15 16.10 -17.58
C ILE A 497 15.34 15.98 -18.55
N PRO A 498 16.15 17.06 -18.72
CA PRO A 498 17.32 16.99 -19.60
C PRO A 498 18.34 15.96 -19.13
N VAL A 499 18.52 15.83 -17.82
CA VAL A 499 19.41 14.85 -17.20
C VAL A 499 18.75 14.29 -15.94
N LEU A 500 18.74 12.97 -15.83
CA LEU A 500 18.44 12.25 -14.61
C LEU A 500 19.73 11.57 -14.13
N VAL A 501 20.17 11.86 -12.91
CA VAL A 501 21.39 11.27 -12.32
C VAL A 501 20.98 10.21 -11.31
N LEU A 502 21.48 8.99 -11.43
CA LEU A 502 21.40 7.96 -10.40
C LEU A 502 22.73 7.86 -9.69
N THR A 503 22.76 8.30 -8.43
CA THR A 503 24.01 8.38 -7.65
C THR A 503 24.62 6.99 -7.45
N HIS A 504 23.78 5.98 -7.23
CA HIS A 504 24.13 4.57 -7.19
C HIS A 504 22.88 3.70 -7.41
N PHE A 505 23.05 2.38 -7.53
CA PHE A 505 21.95 1.51 -7.94
C PHE A 505 21.14 0.88 -6.79
N HIS A 506 21.27 1.32 -5.54
CA HIS A 506 20.37 0.81 -4.51
C HIS A 506 18.92 1.20 -4.81
N ALA A 507 17.99 0.36 -4.37
CA ALA A 507 16.58 0.53 -4.68
C ALA A 507 15.99 1.83 -4.14
N ASP A 508 16.48 2.31 -3.00
CA ASP A 508 16.09 3.60 -2.39
C ASP A 508 16.57 4.86 -3.16
N HIS A 509 17.34 4.66 -4.26
CA HIS A 509 17.78 5.72 -5.18
C HIS A 509 17.27 5.50 -6.60
N ALA A 510 17.21 4.25 -7.07
CA ALA A 510 16.86 3.92 -8.46
C ALA A 510 15.48 3.26 -8.62
N GLY A 511 14.83 2.86 -7.53
CA GLY A 511 13.56 2.11 -7.55
C GLY A 511 12.41 2.87 -8.18
N GLY A 512 12.35 4.17 -7.98
CA GLY A 512 11.32 5.06 -8.49
C GLY A 512 11.49 5.53 -9.93
N LEU A 513 12.48 5.05 -10.69
CA LEU A 513 12.80 5.51 -12.04
C LEU A 513 11.59 5.48 -12.98
N ALA A 514 10.74 4.45 -12.91
CA ALA A 514 9.51 4.37 -13.70
C ALA A 514 8.57 5.57 -13.46
N GLY A 515 8.51 6.06 -12.22
CA GLY A 515 7.73 7.24 -11.86
C GLY A 515 8.31 8.53 -12.44
N ALA A 516 9.64 8.64 -12.53
CA ALA A 516 10.27 9.77 -13.19
C ALA A 516 10.05 9.77 -14.71
N ILE A 517 9.98 8.59 -15.33
CA ILE A 517 9.71 8.41 -16.77
C ILE A 517 8.24 8.69 -17.11
N HIS A 518 7.31 8.37 -16.20
CA HIS A 518 5.88 8.41 -16.49
C HIS A 518 5.41 9.81 -16.91
N GLY A 519 4.88 9.91 -18.16
CA GLY A 519 4.36 11.15 -18.72
C GLY A 519 5.40 12.25 -18.98
N ARG A 520 6.72 11.94 -18.99
CA ARG A 520 7.80 12.92 -19.12
C ARG A 520 8.80 12.52 -20.20
N ARG A 521 9.42 13.54 -20.78
CA ARG A 521 10.57 13.35 -21.67
C ARG A 521 11.85 13.41 -20.84
N ILE A 522 12.67 12.35 -20.91
CA ILE A 522 14.03 12.31 -20.35
C ILE A 522 15.00 12.25 -21.51
N ASP A 523 15.97 13.16 -21.56
CA ASP A 523 16.91 13.20 -22.67
C ASP A 523 18.09 12.23 -22.45
N GLU A 524 18.60 12.10 -21.20
CA GLU A 524 19.63 11.13 -20.83
C GLU A 524 19.58 10.75 -19.35
N ILE A 525 20.10 9.55 -19.02
CA ILE A 525 20.34 9.10 -17.65
C ILE A 525 21.84 9.00 -17.42
N GLU A 526 22.34 9.70 -16.40
CA GLU A 526 23.71 9.59 -15.92
C GLU A 526 23.77 8.63 -14.73
N VAL A 527 24.76 7.75 -14.72
CA VAL A 527 24.87 6.72 -13.69
C VAL A 527 26.28 6.64 -13.12
N THR A 528 26.40 6.12 -11.89
CA THR A 528 27.71 5.76 -11.33
C THR A 528 28.40 4.74 -12.22
N PRO A 529 29.74 4.82 -12.38
CA PRO A 529 30.49 3.80 -13.09
C PRO A 529 30.59 2.47 -12.33
N TYR A 530 30.12 2.38 -11.08
CA TYR A 530 30.09 1.17 -10.27
C TYR A 530 28.76 0.44 -10.45
N LEU A 531 28.73 -0.58 -11.33
CA LEU A 531 27.53 -1.26 -11.81
C LEU A 531 27.01 -2.35 -10.84
N SER A 532 26.85 -2.00 -9.58
CA SER A 532 26.38 -2.89 -8.51
C SER A 532 25.27 -2.20 -7.69
N PRO A 533 24.23 -2.90 -7.20
CA PRO A 533 23.94 -4.34 -7.40
C PRO A 533 23.49 -4.69 -8.83
N PRO A 534 23.86 -5.88 -9.35
CA PRO A 534 23.58 -6.21 -10.75
C PRO A 534 22.10 -6.35 -11.11
N ALA A 535 21.22 -6.62 -10.15
CA ALA A 535 19.78 -6.76 -10.37
C ALA A 535 19.13 -5.40 -10.66
N GLU A 536 19.42 -4.43 -9.83
CA GLU A 536 18.92 -3.06 -9.94
C GLU A 536 19.52 -2.36 -11.16
N HIS A 537 20.81 -2.54 -11.42
CA HIS A 537 21.44 -2.05 -12.64
C HIS A 537 20.73 -2.58 -13.90
N ARG A 538 20.45 -3.90 -13.98
CA ARG A 538 19.70 -4.46 -15.11
C ARG A 538 18.30 -3.86 -15.23
N ARG A 539 17.58 -3.68 -14.12
CA ARG A 539 16.27 -3.04 -14.12
C ARG A 539 16.31 -1.63 -14.71
N VAL A 540 17.32 -0.84 -14.35
CA VAL A 540 17.53 0.52 -14.91
C VAL A 540 17.80 0.44 -16.41
N LEU A 541 18.67 -0.48 -16.86
CA LEU A 541 18.96 -0.70 -18.28
C LEU A 541 17.70 -1.10 -19.07
N ASP A 542 16.92 -2.02 -18.55
CA ASP A 542 15.69 -2.52 -19.19
C ASP A 542 14.66 -1.38 -19.35
N LEU A 543 14.45 -0.57 -18.32
CA LEU A 543 13.56 0.59 -18.37
C LEU A 543 14.06 1.64 -19.38
N ALA A 544 15.33 2.01 -19.32
CA ALA A 544 15.90 2.98 -20.24
C ALA A 544 15.84 2.51 -21.69
N THR A 545 16.13 1.22 -21.95
CA THR A 545 16.03 0.62 -23.29
C THR A 545 14.59 0.63 -23.82
N THR A 546 13.62 0.26 -22.97
CA THR A 546 12.20 0.24 -23.30
C THR A 546 11.71 1.64 -23.72
N HIS A 547 12.18 2.68 -23.03
CA HIS A 547 11.81 4.06 -23.29
C HIS A 547 12.79 4.80 -24.22
N ARG A 548 13.82 4.11 -24.75
CA ARG A 548 14.84 4.66 -25.66
C ARG A 548 15.58 5.85 -25.05
N ILE A 549 15.88 5.80 -23.76
CA ILE A 549 16.63 6.84 -23.06
C ILE A 549 18.11 6.42 -23.03
N PRO A 550 19.03 7.24 -23.51
CA PRO A 550 20.47 6.94 -23.46
C PRO A 550 20.97 6.94 -22.01
N ILE A 551 21.85 5.97 -21.67
CA ILE A 551 22.52 5.90 -20.39
C ILE A 551 24.01 6.21 -20.59
N ARG A 552 24.56 7.04 -19.71
CA ARG A 552 25.97 7.42 -19.72
C ARG A 552 26.57 7.31 -18.32
N PRO A 553 27.72 6.65 -18.15
CA PRO A 553 28.47 6.75 -16.89
C PRO A 553 29.06 8.13 -16.72
N ILE A 554 29.02 8.67 -15.51
CA ILE A 554 29.57 9.97 -15.19
C ILE A 554 31.09 9.89 -15.00
N THR A 555 31.79 10.99 -15.31
CA THR A 555 33.25 11.07 -15.19
C THR A 555 33.66 11.96 -14.03
N PHE A 556 34.66 11.54 -13.27
CA PHE A 556 35.28 12.37 -12.21
C PHE A 556 35.81 13.70 -12.74
N ARG A 557 35.56 14.79 -12.03
CA ARG A 557 35.88 16.18 -12.42
C ARG A 557 35.13 16.65 -13.67
N GLU A 558 34.13 15.94 -14.14
CA GLU A 558 33.32 16.43 -15.23
C GLU A 558 32.56 17.69 -14.82
N HIS A 559 32.63 18.70 -15.67
CA HIS A 559 31.89 19.94 -15.52
C HIS A 559 30.76 20.02 -16.55
N ARG A 560 29.54 20.27 -16.09
CA ARG A 560 28.38 20.40 -16.95
C ARG A 560 27.57 21.66 -16.67
N SER A 561 26.85 22.12 -17.71
CA SER A 561 25.95 23.27 -17.60
C SER A 561 24.68 23.02 -18.35
N ILE A 562 23.53 23.25 -17.70
CA ILE A 562 22.19 23.17 -18.29
C ILE A 562 21.36 24.35 -17.80
N GLY A 563 21.06 25.30 -18.67
CA GLY A 563 20.35 26.53 -18.31
C GLY A 563 21.08 27.28 -17.19
N PRO A 564 20.44 27.58 -16.05
CA PRO A 564 21.06 28.27 -14.92
C PRO A 564 21.87 27.36 -14.01
N LEU A 565 21.87 26.05 -14.25
CA LEU A 565 22.58 25.08 -13.44
C LEU A 565 23.98 24.85 -14.02
N THR A 566 24.99 24.88 -13.15
CA THR A 566 26.30 24.32 -13.43
C THR A 566 26.70 23.37 -12.32
N TRP A 567 27.37 22.29 -12.64
CA TRP A 567 27.87 21.37 -11.62
C TRP A 567 29.19 20.73 -11.98
N THR A 568 29.92 20.37 -10.94
CA THR A 568 31.16 19.60 -11.05
C THR A 568 31.00 18.28 -10.31
N THR A 569 31.43 17.20 -10.91
CA THR A 569 31.44 15.85 -10.29
C THR A 569 32.67 15.75 -9.39
N LEU A 570 32.45 15.68 -8.08
CA LEU A 570 33.53 15.59 -7.07
C LEU A 570 33.90 14.14 -6.74
N TRP A 571 33.00 13.17 -7.02
CA TRP A 571 33.20 11.76 -6.69
C TRP A 571 32.30 10.88 -7.61
N PRO A 572 32.69 9.61 -7.94
CA PRO A 572 33.86 8.86 -7.46
C PRO A 572 35.14 9.20 -8.23
N ALA A 573 36.24 9.43 -7.50
CA ALA A 573 37.57 9.56 -8.07
C ALA A 573 38.25 8.19 -8.29
N ARG A 574 37.78 7.17 -7.57
CA ARG A 574 38.21 5.76 -7.70
C ARG A 574 36.98 4.87 -7.71
N ILE A 575 36.98 3.91 -8.62
CA ILE A 575 35.92 2.93 -8.72
C ILE A 575 36.36 1.69 -7.93
N PRO A 576 35.59 1.25 -6.91
CA PRO A 576 35.87 -0.01 -6.22
C PRO A 576 35.90 -1.19 -7.20
N ALA A 577 36.70 -2.21 -6.93
CA ALA A 577 36.67 -3.43 -7.74
C ALA A 577 35.33 -4.15 -7.56
N LEU A 578 34.74 -4.60 -8.66
CA LEU A 578 33.53 -5.42 -8.60
C LEU A 578 33.82 -6.75 -7.88
N PRO A 579 32.93 -7.22 -6.98
CA PRO A 579 33.09 -8.51 -6.34
C PRO A 579 33.16 -9.63 -7.41
N GLY A 580 34.14 -10.51 -7.30
CA GLY A 580 34.27 -11.66 -8.21
C GLY A 580 33.08 -12.63 -8.09
N PRO A 581 32.80 -13.45 -9.15
CA PRO A 581 31.74 -14.46 -9.10
C PRO A 581 31.98 -15.44 -7.93
N GLY A 582 31.07 -15.51 -6.97
CA GLY A 582 31.14 -16.38 -5.80
C GLY A 582 31.70 -15.74 -4.52
N SER A 583 32.08 -14.47 -4.54
CA SER A 583 32.38 -13.69 -3.34
C SER A 583 31.06 -13.40 -2.61
N THR A 584 30.76 -14.13 -1.54
CA THR A 584 29.84 -13.65 -0.51
C THR A 584 30.56 -12.52 0.19
N ALA A 585 30.33 -11.28 -0.23
CA ALA A 585 30.78 -10.11 0.51
C ALA A 585 30.07 -10.12 1.87
N THR A 586 30.68 -10.81 2.84
CA THR A 586 30.45 -10.53 4.25
C THR A 586 30.91 -9.09 4.43
N SER A 587 29.97 -8.22 4.78
CA SER A 587 30.27 -6.84 5.22
C SER A 587 31.29 -6.90 6.35
N THR A 588 32.54 -6.80 5.98
CA THR A 588 33.58 -6.39 6.91
C THR A 588 33.28 -4.96 7.34
N THR A 589 33.79 -4.52 8.43
CA THR A 589 33.62 -3.22 9.10
C THR A 589 33.86 -1.97 8.25
N GLU A 590 34.10 -2.09 6.97
CA GLU A 590 34.33 -1.05 5.97
C GLU A 590 33.09 -0.98 5.06
N GLY A 591 32.27 0.00 5.22
CA GLY A 591 31.03 0.42 4.50
C GLY A 591 30.64 -0.25 3.18
N SER A 592 29.44 0.07 2.66
CA SER A 592 28.97 -0.46 1.36
C SER A 592 29.80 0.11 0.20
N PRO A 593 30.39 -0.72 -0.66
CA PRO A 593 31.08 -0.24 -1.87
C PRO A 593 30.17 0.57 -2.80
N GLU A 594 28.89 0.20 -2.88
CA GLU A 594 27.86 0.90 -3.65
C GLU A 594 27.66 2.31 -3.12
N ASN A 595 27.49 2.47 -1.79
CA ASN A 595 27.33 3.76 -1.15
C ASN A 595 28.61 4.62 -1.36
N ASN A 596 29.77 4.01 -1.17
CA ASN A 596 31.05 4.70 -1.36
C ASN A 596 31.35 5.06 -2.82
N ALA A 597 30.62 4.50 -3.79
CA ALA A 597 30.67 4.88 -5.20
C ALA A 597 29.54 5.84 -5.61
N SER A 598 28.79 6.42 -4.66
CA SER A 598 27.75 7.42 -4.93
C SER A 598 28.30 8.64 -5.65
N ILE A 599 27.65 9.05 -6.73
CA ILE A 599 27.99 10.29 -7.42
C ILE A 599 27.79 11.47 -6.47
N THR A 600 28.82 12.29 -6.34
CA THR A 600 28.76 13.53 -5.57
C THR A 600 28.90 14.71 -6.49
N LEU A 601 27.94 15.62 -6.43
CA LEU A 601 27.89 16.82 -7.27
C LEU A 601 27.99 18.09 -6.41
N LEU A 602 28.82 19.03 -6.83
CA LEU A 602 28.74 20.39 -6.37
C LEU A 602 28.04 21.22 -7.45
N VAL A 603 26.81 21.62 -7.14
CA VAL A 603 25.92 22.34 -8.04
C VAL A 603 25.94 23.82 -7.68
N GLU A 604 25.99 24.68 -8.68
CA GLU A 604 25.89 26.14 -8.54
C GLU A 604 24.66 26.62 -9.34
N THR A 605 23.81 27.37 -8.67
CA THR A 605 22.61 27.95 -9.28
C THR A 605 22.11 29.12 -8.46
N ALA A 606 21.68 30.19 -9.13
CA ALA A 606 21.12 31.41 -8.49
C ALA A 606 22.01 31.95 -7.35
N GLY A 607 23.34 31.84 -7.47
CA GLY A 607 24.32 32.27 -6.46
C GLY A 607 24.40 31.38 -5.21
N VAL A 608 23.87 30.17 -5.26
CA VAL A 608 23.89 29.17 -4.17
C VAL A 608 24.70 27.96 -4.61
N ARG A 609 25.58 27.49 -3.71
CA ARG A 609 26.34 26.25 -3.87
C ARG A 609 25.70 25.14 -3.09
N ILE A 610 25.35 24.05 -3.78
CA ILE A 610 24.61 22.90 -3.24
C ILE A 610 25.47 21.66 -3.39
N LEU A 611 25.81 21.00 -2.26
CA LEU A 611 26.54 19.74 -2.27
C LEU A 611 25.56 18.57 -2.15
N LEU A 612 25.48 17.77 -3.21
CA LEU A 612 24.65 16.57 -3.30
C LEU A 612 25.53 15.33 -3.17
N THR A 613 25.37 14.55 -2.14
CA THR A 613 26.35 13.55 -1.70
C THR A 613 25.92 12.09 -1.95
N GLY A 614 24.64 11.86 -2.30
CA GLY A 614 24.09 10.49 -2.27
C GLY A 614 24.29 9.86 -0.89
N ASP A 615 24.76 8.61 -0.86
CA ASP A 615 24.90 7.82 0.36
C ASP A 615 26.37 7.60 0.79
N LEU A 616 27.23 8.57 0.51
CA LEU A 616 28.63 8.51 0.90
C LEU A 616 28.84 8.13 2.37
N GLU A 617 29.72 7.19 2.63
CA GLU A 617 30.15 6.79 3.97
C GLU A 617 31.46 7.47 4.36
N PRO A 618 31.90 7.40 5.63
CA PRO A 618 33.02 8.18 6.15
C PRO A 618 34.33 8.05 5.38
N GLU A 619 34.58 6.89 4.75
CA GLU A 619 35.78 6.67 3.94
C GLU A 619 35.81 7.60 2.72
N SER A 620 34.73 7.62 1.95
CA SER A 620 34.61 8.48 0.76
C SER A 620 34.46 9.95 1.13
N GLN A 621 33.80 10.26 2.26
CA GLN A 621 33.75 11.63 2.78
C GLN A 621 35.13 12.19 3.04
N ARG A 622 36.03 11.42 3.70
CA ARG A 622 37.43 11.80 3.91
C ARG A 622 38.23 11.91 2.61
N ALA A 623 38.00 10.99 1.67
CA ALA A 623 38.69 11.02 0.39
C ALA A 623 38.32 12.24 -0.45
N ILE A 624 37.08 12.72 -0.40
CA ILE A 624 36.68 13.98 -1.04
C ILE A 624 37.40 15.15 -0.43
N LEU A 625 37.51 15.27 0.89
CA LEU A 625 38.25 16.34 1.53
C LEU A 625 39.75 16.34 1.16
N ALA A 626 40.34 15.16 1.04
CA ALA A 626 41.75 15.06 0.63
C ALA A 626 41.95 15.54 -0.82
N THR A 627 40.94 15.45 -1.68
CA THR A 627 41.03 15.92 -3.09
C THR A 627 40.49 17.34 -3.30
N HIS A 628 39.65 17.83 -2.38
CA HIS A 628 39.02 19.15 -2.42
C HIS A 628 39.04 19.77 -1.03
N PRO A 629 40.22 20.24 -0.56
CA PRO A 629 40.41 20.81 0.79
C PRO A 629 39.59 22.09 1.02
N ASP A 630 39.32 22.85 -0.04
CA ASP A 630 38.57 24.12 0.01
C ASP A 630 37.05 23.91 -0.29
N LEU A 631 36.52 22.69 -0.05
CA LEU A 631 35.12 22.37 -0.29
C LEU A 631 34.20 23.19 0.60
N THR A 632 33.41 24.08 -0.01
CA THR A 632 32.36 24.84 0.70
C THR A 632 31.03 24.74 -0.05
N ALA A 633 29.91 24.77 0.68
CA ALA A 633 28.57 24.78 0.13
C ALA A 633 27.61 25.56 1.04
N ASP A 634 26.59 26.16 0.49
CA ASP A 634 25.53 26.82 1.26
C ASP A 634 24.48 25.81 1.76
N VAL A 635 24.25 24.78 0.94
CA VAL A 635 23.28 23.71 1.19
C VAL A 635 23.99 22.37 1.08
N LEU A 636 23.81 21.52 2.09
CA LEU A 636 24.33 20.16 2.11
C LEU A 636 23.15 19.18 2.10
N LYS A 637 23.06 18.29 1.12
CA LYS A 637 22.32 17.05 1.29
C LYS A 637 23.14 16.13 2.18
N VAL A 638 22.64 15.84 3.38
CA VAL A 638 23.35 15.01 4.35
C VAL A 638 23.52 13.60 3.81
N PRO A 639 24.75 13.03 3.81
CA PRO A 639 24.99 11.70 3.28
C PRO A 639 24.13 10.63 3.96
N HIS A 640 23.73 9.60 3.19
CA HIS A 640 23.12 8.38 3.66
C HIS A 640 21.93 8.63 4.61
N HIS A 641 21.02 9.51 4.19
CA HIS A 641 19.78 9.86 4.89
C HIS A 641 19.97 10.29 6.35
N GLY A 642 21.16 10.79 6.68
CA GLY A 642 21.50 11.15 8.05
C GLY A 642 21.83 9.94 8.94
N SER A 643 22.42 8.88 8.40
CA SER A 643 22.90 7.73 9.17
C SER A 643 23.83 8.14 10.31
N ALA A 644 24.00 7.27 11.32
CA ALA A 644 24.93 7.52 12.44
C ALA A 644 26.42 7.55 12.02
N GLN A 645 26.71 7.03 10.83
CA GLN A 645 28.07 6.95 10.28
C GLN A 645 28.35 8.18 9.40
N GLN A 646 28.84 9.26 10.03
CA GLN A 646 29.24 10.49 9.39
C GLN A 646 30.67 10.84 9.80
N ASP A 647 31.43 11.46 8.90
CA ASP A 647 32.71 12.09 9.25
C ASP A 647 32.45 13.52 9.70
N PRO A 648 32.72 13.87 10.99
CA PRO A 648 32.47 15.21 11.50
C PRO A 648 33.31 16.30 10.81
N THR A 649 34.52 15.95 10.33
CA THR A 649 35.43 16.89 9.65
C THR A 649 34.90 17.24 8.27
N PHE A 650 34.33 16.23 7.56
CA PHE A 650 33.67 16.46 6.26
C PHE A 650 32.49 17.41 6.41
N LEU A 651 31.60 17.13 7.36
CA LEU A 651 30.41 17.97 7.56
C LEU A 651 30.82 19.40 7.94
N ALA A 652 31.80 19.57 8.82
CA ALA A 652 32.31 20.89 9.23
C ALA A 652 32.95 21.66 8.07
N ALA A 653 33.75 20.99 7.24
CA ALA A 653 34.46 21.60 6.11
C ALA A 653 33.52 22.19 5.05
N THR A 654 32.28 21.67 4.94
CA THR A 654 31.29 22.20 3.97
C THR A 654 30.87 23.63 4.29
N HIS A 655 30.98 24.10 5.55
CA HIS A 655 30.45 25.38 6.04
C HIS A 655 28.98 25.63 5.67
N ALA A 656 28.18 24.53 5.46
CA ALA A 656 26.81 24.64 5.01
C ALA A 656 25.93 25.29 6.07
N ARG A 657 25.06 26.21 5.65
CA ARG A 657 24.05 26.83 6.53
C ARG A 657 22.76 26.01 6.62
N LEU A 658 22.47 25.23 5.57
CA LEU A 658 21.27 24.39 5.47
C LEU A 658 21.67 22.94 5.21
N ALA A 659 21.20 22.04 6.08
CA ALA A 659 21.34 20.60 5.94
C ALA A 659 19.99 19.99 5.54
N LEU A 660 19.95 19.29 4.42
CA LEU A 660 18.77 18.58 3.89
C LEU A 660 18.90 17.09 4.19
N ILE A 661 17.87 16.50 4.78
CA ILE A 661 17.81 15.07 5.06
C ILE A 661 16.56 14.48 4.43
N SER A 662 16.75 13.59 3.46
CA SER A 662 15.70 12.78 2.87
C SER A 662 15.59 11.47 3.65
N ALA A 663 14.47 11.24 4.32
CA ALA A 663 14.23 10.04 5.12
C ALA A 663 12.73 9.76 5.19
N GLY A 664 12.36 8.48 5.29
CA GLY A 664 10.98 8.07 5.50
C GLY A 664 10.54 8.23 6.96
N ARG A 665 9.27 8.59 7.17
CA ARG A 665 8.68 8.77 8.51
C ARG A 665 8.77 7.50 9.37
N ASP A 666 8.39 6.38 8.79
CA ASP A 666 8.29 5.07 9.46
C ASP A 666 9.42 4.14 9.01
N ASN A 667 10.66 4.68 8.90
CA ASN A 667 11.78 3.86 8.45
C ASN A 667 12.37 3.00 9.57
N ASP A 668 12.67 1.75 9.26
CA ASP A 668 13.26 0.76 10.17
C ASP A 668 14.77 0.95 10.39
N TYR A 669 15.41 1.92 9.69
CA TYR A 669 16.85 2.14 9.73
C TYR A 669 17.27 3.05 10.89
N GLY A 670 16.31 3.74 11.51
CA GLY A 670 16.56 4.74 12.54
C GLY A 670 17.24 6.01 11.99
N HIS A 671 16.99 6.34 10.73
CA HIS A 671 17.46 7.56 10.08
C HIS A 671 16.37 8.64 10.11
N PRO A 672 16.77 9.92 10.32
CA PRO A 672 18.12 10.36 10.67
C PRO A 672 18.48 9.98 12.10
N ALA A 673 19.74 9.58 12.30
CA ALA A 673 20.22 9.20 13.62
C ALA A 673 20.32 10.42 14.55
N PRO A 674 19.92 10.32 15.82
CA PRO A 674 20.00 11.42 16.79
C PRO A 674 21.42 12.04 16.86
N ARG A 675 22.47 11.19 16.84
CA ARG A 675 23.86 11.63 16.85
C ARG A 675 24.19 12.56 15.66
N THR A 676 23.66 12.28 14.48
CA THR A 676 23.88 13.10 13.28
C THR A 676 23.14 14.43 13.39
N LEU A 677 21.89 14.42 13.88
CA LEU A 677 21.15 15.66 14.13
C LEU A 677 21.86 16.57 15.15
N ASP A 678 22.36 15.99 16.23
CA ASP A 678 23.15 16.72 17.24
C ASP A 678 24.44 17.31 16.66
N LEU A 679 25.10 16.56 15.75
CA LEU A 679 26.32 17.02 15.10
C LEU A 679 26.04 18.21 14.19
N LEU A 680 25.03 18.14 13.32
CA LEU A 680 24.64 19.22 12.42
C LEU A 680 24.23 20.49 13.20
N THR A 681 23.47 20.31 14.28
CA THR A 681 23.05 21.42 15.15
C THR A 681 24.24 22.09 15.83
N ARG A 682 25.22 21.32 16.33
CA ARG A 682 26.46 21.86 16.92
C ARG A 682 27.32 22.62 15.93
N GLN A 683 27.25 22.27 14.65
CA GLN A 683 27.93 22.98 13.57
C GLN A 683 27.15 24.22 13.07
N GLY A 684 25.99 24.54 13.68
CA GLY A 684 25.20 25.72 13.35
C GLY A 684 24.34 25.57 12.10
N MET A 685 24.14 24.36 11.58
CA MET A 685 23.31 24.12 10.40
C MET A 685 21.83 24.09 10.75
N THR A 686 21.01 24.76 9.95
CA THR A 686 19.55 24.57 9.98
C THR A 686 19.19 23.24 9.31
N VAL A 687 18.45 22.37 9.99
CA VAL A 687 18.08 21.05 9.45
C VAL A 687 16.65 21.07 8.90
N ALA A 688 16.48 20.64 7.65
CA ALA A 688 15.19 20.40 7.04
C ALA A 688 15.08 18.91 6.60
N ARG A 689 13.96 18.26 6.96
CA ARG A 689 13.79 16.79 6.88
C ARG A 689 12.47 16.45 6.21
N THR A 690 12.46 15.45 5.32
CA THR A 690 11.22 15.00 4.65
C THR A 690 10.30 14.24 5.58
N ASP A 691 10.81 13.42 6.50
CA ASP A 691 10.01 12.61 7.44
C ASP A 691 9.12 13.44 8.38
N THR A 692 9.48 14.70 8.61
CA THR A 692 8.73 15.61 9.49
C THR A 692 8.01 16.73 8.74
N LYS A 693 8.50 17.10 7.55
CA LYS A 693 8.02 18.28 6.80
C LYS A 693 7.41 17.94 5.44
N GLY A 694 7.45 16.69 5.00
CA GLY A 694 7.12 16.34 3.62
C GLY A 694 8.17 16.85 2.63
N SER A 695 7.82 17.07 1.38
CA SER A 695 8.77 17.64 0.42
C SER A 695 9.22 19.04 0.83
N VAL A 696 10.52 19.32 0.69
CA VAL A 696 11.15 20.58 1.09
C VAL A 696 11.71 21.29 -0.13
N ALA A 697 11.23 22.50 -0.39
CA ALA A 697 11.76 23.41 -1.39
C ALA A 697 12.79 24.38 -0.77
N VAL A 698 13.92 24.52 -1.41
CA VAL A 698 14.91 25.55 -1.12
C VAL A 698 14.68 26.71 -2.09
N THR A 699 14.55 27.91 -1.55
CA THR A 699 14.35 29.15 -2.30
C THR A 699 15.47 30.13 -2.03
N THR A 700 15.71 31.01 -2.99
CA THR A 700 16.64 32.15 -2.82
C THR A 700 15.86 33.44 -3.01
N ILE A 701 15.72 34.20 -1.93
CA ILE A 701 15.04 35.51 -1.98
C ILE A 701 16.07 36.55 -1.61
N SER A 702 16.42 37.45 -2.54
CA SER A 702 17.42 38.51 -2.32
C SER A 702 18.75 38.01 -1.77
N GLY A 703 19.21 36.82 -2.23
CA GLY A 703 20.45 36.20 -1.76
C GLY A 703 20.37 35.47 -0.41
N HIS A 704 19.20 35.41 0.21
CA HIS A 704 18.96 34.67 1.43
C HIS A 704 18.35 33.32 1.14
N LEU A 705 18.88 32.25 1.76
CA LEU A 705 18.31 30.91 1.70
C LEU A 705 17.08 30.81 2.61
N ALA A 706 16.00 30.29 2.06
CA ALA A 706 14.81 29.94 2.82
C ALA A 706 14.32 28.55 2.42
N THR A 707 13.56 27.92 3.31
CA THR A 707 12.92 26.62 3.04
C THR A 707 11.42 26.74 3.20
N THR A 708 10.70 26.17 2.25
CA THR A 708 9.25 25.99 2.33
C THR A 708 8.96 24.50 2.21
N SER A 709 7.99 24.01 2.94
CA SER A 709 7.59 22.59 2.87
C SER A 709 6.13 22.44 2.54
N ASN A 710 5.79 21.31 1.94
CA ASN A 710 4.38 21.02 1.63
C ASN A 710 3.64 20.33 2.76
N GLY A 711 4.24 20.23 3.96
CA GLY A 711 3.76 19.48 5.09
C GLY A 711 4.03 17.98 4.95
N PRO A 712 4.05 17.23 6.05
CA PRO A 712 4.33 15.79 5.98
C PRO A 712 3.29 15.11 5.09
N SER A 713 3.75 14.19 4.25
CA SER A 713 2.85 13.21 3.62
C SER A 713 2.21 12.39 4.73
N PRO A 714 0.92 12.10 4.65
CA PRO A 714 0.19 11.38 5.69
C PRO A 714 0.65 9.94 5.86
#